data_66237ac77ef71dd10c1f4039d66f26ed
#
_entry.id   66237ac77ef71dd10c1f4039d66f26ed
#
_cell.length_a   1.000
_cell.length_b   1.000
_cell.length_c   1.000
_cell.angle_alpha   90.00
_cell.angle_beta   90.00
_cell.angle_gamma   90.00
#
_symmetry.space_group_name_H-M   'P 1'
#
loop_
_entity.id
_entity.type
_entity.pdbx_description
1 polymer ?
#
loop_
_entity_poly.entity_id
_entity_poly.type
_entity_poly.pdbx_seq_one_letter_code
_entity_poly.pdbx_strand_id
1 'polypeptide(L)'
;MDVKAAEERIKYLSDTLKYHNKKYYIEDAPEIEDFEYDALLRELEDLEKEYPQFKKEDSPTVTVGGAALKLFAEVTHAVKMESLQDVFSFDELRAFAEKIDTARTAFSVEPKIDGLSVSLEYKDGLFFRGSTRGDGVTGEDVTANLMQIKSIPKAIRFDGELEVRGEVYMPKESFEKLIERQELMSEAPAKNPRNAAAGSLRQKNPKIVKERGLDIFVFNIQRITGKEFTSHIETLDFVKSLGFHTLPTYKRCDNIEDVISEIKRIGDSRGGLPYDIDGAVVKVDSLEYRKELGSTAKYPKWAVAFKYPPEEKETVLKSIEINVGRTGALTPTAVFDPIQLAGTTVSRATLHNEDFINSKGIGIGDTIVVRKAGDIIPEVLSVVKKCDNSSVYKMPDKCPSCGSPVMREEGEAVMRCTNADCPAQLLRHLIHFTSRDAMDIEGLGPAVLEQLLGAGLIHSIDDIYSIDYEEVKKLERIGEKSVENLKNAIEKSKENDAAKLVFAFGIRHIGSKAAALLTEHFGSIEAIAAATAEEIEQIDGIGSVLADSAAEFFSLPETAAMLESLKKSGVNMKSLKEVKDNRFAGMTFVLTGTLPTYTRNEAAEIIESFGGKTSSSVSKKTSFVLAGDEAGSKLDKANKLGIRVINEDEFREMIL
;
A
#
# COMPACT_ATOMS: atom_id res chain seq x y z
N MET A 1 -9.15 -36.62 -19.28
CA MET A 1 -10.07 -36.51 -18.12
C MET A 1 -11.46 -36.95 -18.52
N ASP A 2 -12.30 -37.53 -17.64
CA ASP A 2 -13.71 -37.79 -17.96
C ASP A 2 -14.45 -36.47 -18.18
N VAL A 3 -15.39 -36.42 -19.14
CA VAL A 3 -16.12 -35.22 -19.57
C VAL A 3 -16.81 -34.50 -18.39
N LYS A 4 -17.43 -35.28 -17.48
CA LYS A 4 -18.09 -34.74 -16.29
C LYS A 4 -17.09 -34.15 -15.29
N ALA A 5 -15.97 -34.82 -15.07
CA ALA A 5 -14.90 -34.34 -14.21
C ALA A 5 -14.24 -33.06 -14.80
N ALA A 6 -14.13 -32.95 -16.13
CA ALA A 6 -13.65 -31.74 -16.80
C ALA A 6 -14.61 -30.56 -16.60
N GLU A 7 -15.92 -30.77 -16.73
CA GLU A 7 -16.93 -29.74 -16.48
C GLU A 7 -16.86 -29.20 -15.03
N GLU A 8 -16.80 -30.11 -14.04
CA GLU A 8 -16.70 -29.77 -12.63
C GLU A 8 -15.39 -29.01 -12.34
N ARG A 9 -14.27 -29.43 -12.95
CA ARG A 9 -12.96 -28.77 -12.77
C ARG A 9 -12.93 -27.37 -13.41
N ILE A 10 -13.45 -27.21 -14.63
CA ILE A 10 -13.58 -25.91 -15.30
C ILE A 10 -14.41 -24.94 -14.45
N LYS A 11 -15.54 -25.41 -13.91
CA LYS A 11 -16.38 -24.59 -13.02
C LYS A 11 -15.63 -24.18 -11.76
N TYR A 12 -14.96 -25.11 -11.08
CA TYR A 12 -14.19 -24.85 -9.87
C TYR A 12 -13.08 -23.81 -10.14
N LEU A 13 -12.29 -24.00 -11.19
CA LEU A 13 -11.22 -23.08 -11.57
C LEU A 13 -11.75 -21.68 -11.90
N SER A 14 -12.86 -21.61 -12.67
CA SER A 14 -13.47 -20.33 -13.02
C SER A 14 -13.97 -19.57 -11.78
N ASP A 15 -14.64 -20.25 -10.85
CA ASP A 15 -15.13 -19.63 -9.61
C ASP A 15 -13.98 -19.21 -8.70
N THR A 16 -12.95 -20.04 -8.56
CA THR A 16 -11.72 -19.76 -7.79
C THR A 16 -10.96 -18.54 -8.35
N LEU A 17 -10.74 -18.50 -9.65
CA LEU A 17 -10.06 -17.38 -10.31
C LEU A 17 -10.87 -16.08 -10.21
N LYS A 18 -12.20 -16.13 -10.33
CA LYS A 18 -13.05 -14.94 -10.10
C LYS A 18 -12.94 -14.44 -8.66
N TYR A 19 -12.88 -15.33 -7.68
CA TYR A 19 -12.67 -14.99 -6.28
C TYR A 19 -11.31 -14.28 -6.08
N HIS A 20 -10.22 -14.89 -6.58
CA HIS A 20 -8.89 -14.30 -6.45
C HIS A 20 -8.72 -13.00 -7.25
N ASN A 21 -9.38 -12.86 -8.40
CA ASN A 21 -9.45 -11.59 -9.12
C ASN A 21 -10.06 -10.46 -8.26
N LYS A 22 -11.16 -10.78 -7.56
CA LYS A 22 -11.78 -9.81 -6.65
C LYS A 22 -10.85 -9.43 -5.50
N LYS A 23 -10.20 -10.41 -4.86
CA LYS A 23 -9.22 -10.20 -3.80
C LYS A 23 -8.05 -9.33 -4.27
N TYR A 24 -7.53 -9.59 -5.46
CA TYR A 24 -6.35 -8.92 -6.01
C TYR A 24 -6.65 -7.50 -6.52
N TYR A 25 -7.66 -7.36 -7.41
CA TYR A 25 -7.91 -6.09 -8.10
C TYR A 25 -8.87 -5.14 -7.37
N ILE A 26 -9.71 -5.65 -6.48
CA ILE A 26 -10.77 -4.87 -5.81
C ILE A 26 -10.43 -4.66 -4.33
N GLU A 27 -10.01 -5.72 -3.63
CA GLU A 27 -9.79 -5.69 -2.19
C GLU A 27 -8.33 -5.36 -1.82
N ASP A 28 -7.39 -5.32 -2.79
CA ASP A 28 -5.93 -5.16 -2.61
C ASP A 28 -5.35 -6.11 -1.53
N ALA A 29 -5.99 -7.27 -1.36
CA ALA A 29 -5.68 -8.28 -0.34
C ALA A 29 -5.53 -9.68 -0.96
N PRO A 30 -4.53 -9.92 -1.84
CA PRO A 30 -4.32 -11.22 -2.46
C PRO A 30 -4.09 -12.30 -1.42
N GLU A 31 -4.69 -13.48 -1.64
CA GLU A 31 -4.55 -14.64 -0.76
C GLU A 31 -3.61 -15.70 -1.35
N ILE A 32 -3.38 -15.65 -2.66
CA ILE A 32 -2.41 -16.47 -3.39
C ILE A 32 -1.40 -15.59 -4.11
N GLU A 33 -0.24 -16.14 -4.41
CA GLU A 33 0.81 -15.49 -5.20
C GLU A 33 0.44 -15.41 -6.69
N ASP A 34 1.01 -14.43 -7.41
CA ASP A 34 0.78 -14.23 -8.83
C ASP A 34 1.07 -15.51 -9.64
N PHE A 35 2.14 -16.23 -9.29
CA PHE A 35 2.50 -17.51 -9.91
C PHE A 35 1.43 -18.60 -9.71
N GLU A 36 0.86 -18.69 -8.51
CA GLU A 36 -0.21 -19.67 -8.22
C GLU A 36 -1.48 -19.32 -9.00
N TYR A 37 -1.80 -18.03 -9.10
CA TYR A 37 -2.90 -17.54 -9.93
C TYR A 37 -2.68 -17.88 -11.41
N ASP A 38 -1.49 -17.60 -11.95
CA ASP A 38 -1.13 -17.87 -13.34
C ASP A 38 -1.20 -19.38 -13.66
N ALA A 39 -0.80 -20.24 -12.71
CA ALA A 39 -0.90 -21.68 -12.87
C ALA A 39 -2.36 -22.18 -12.97
N LEU A 40 -3.25 -21.64 -12.10
CA LEU A 40 -4.69 -21.96 -12.15
C LEU A 40 -5.34 -21.44 -13.44
N LEU A 41 -4.96 -20.25 -13.89
CA LEU A 41 -5.47 -19.67 -15.14
C LEU A 41 -5.06 -20.52 -16.34
N ARG A 42 -3.82 -20.98 -16.38
CA ARG A 42 -3.31 -21.84 -17.44
C ARG A 42 -4.03 -23.17 -17.48
N GLU A 43 -4.25 -23.82 -16.32
CA GLU A 43 -5.03 -25.05 -16.24
C GLU A 43 -6.45 -24.85 -16.83
N LEU A 44 -7.09 -23.73 -16.51
CA LEU A 44 -8.39 -23.37 -17.06
C LEU A 44 -8.35 -23.18 -18.59
N GLU A 45 -7.33 -22.47 -19.10
CA GLU A 45 -7.14 -22.25 -20.54
C GLU A 45 -6.97 -23.56 -21.30
N ASP A 46 -6.18 -24.50 -20.78
CA ASP A 46 -5.92 -25.79 -21.41
C ASP A 46 -7.20 -26.67 -21.39
N LEU A 47 -7.93 -26.69 -20.29
CA LEU A 47 -9.20 -27.41 -20.21
C LEU A 47 -10.27 -26.80 -21.13
N GLU A 48 -10.36 -25.49 -21.25
CA GLU A 48 -11.30 -24.82 -22.16
C GLU A 48 -10.95 -25.04 -23.65
N LYS A 49 -9.67 -25.27 -23.99
CA LYS A 49 -9.24 -25.70 -25.34
C LYS A 49 -9.65 -27.14 -25.63
N GLU A 50 -9.47 -28.04 -24.67
CA GLU A 50 -9.83 -29.46 -24.80
C GLU A 50 -11.36 -29.68 -24.81
N TYR A 51 -12.09 -28.86 -24.00
CA TYR A 51 -13.56 -28.97 -23.83
C TYR A 51 -14.25 -27.63 -24.12
N PRO A 52 -14.23 -27.11 -25.36
CA PRO A 52 -14.74 -25.79 -25.71
C PRO A 52 -16.24 -25.58 -25.45
N GLN A 53 -17.02 -26.65 -25.35
CA GLN A 53 -18.45 -26.59 -25.02
C GLN A 53 -18.75 -26.12 -23.60
N PHE A 54 -17.76 -26.15 -22.67
CA PHE A 54 -17.91 -25.67 -21.29
C PHE A 54 -17.37 -24.28 -21.08
N LYS A 55 -16.72 -23.68 -22.09
CA LYS A 55 -16.23 -22.32 -22.05
C LYS A 55 -17.38 -21.32 -21.99
N LYS A 56 -17.38 -20.44 -20.97
CA LYS A 56 -18.39 -19.39 -20.78
C LYS A 56 -17.89 -18.04 -21.30
N GLU A 57 -18.81 -17.16 -21.68
CA GLU A 57 -18.50 -15.78 -22.10
C GLU A 57 -17.86 -14.94 -20.99
N ASP A 58 -18.18 -15.24 -19.71
CA ASP A 58 -17.65 -14.58 -18.51
C ASP A 58 -16.46 -15.32 -17.89
N SER A 59 -15.82 -16.24 -18.64
CA SER A 59 -14.63 -16.94 -18.17
C SER A 59 -13.46 -15.96 -17.88
N PRO A 60 -12.68 -16.17 -16.81
CA PRO A 60 -11.44 -15.42 -16.56
C PRO A 60 -10.41 -15.49 -17.70
N THR A 61 -10.52 -16.47 -18.59
CA THR A 61 -9.67 -16.60 -19.78
C THR A 61 -9.99 -15.56 -20.88
N VAL A 62 -11.19 -14.98 -20.87
CA VAL A 62 -11.64 -13.98 -21.87
C VAL A 62 -11.92 -12.61 -21.29
N THR A 63 -12.08 -12.49 -19.96
CA THR A 63 -12.32 -11.21 -19.28
C THR A 63 -11.02 -10.67 -18.67
N VAL A 64 -10.86 -9.34 -18.68
CA VAL A 64 -9.78 -8.66 -17.94
C VAL A 64 -10.23 -8.51 -16.49
N GLY A 65 -9.39 -8.95 -15.54
CA GLY A 65 -9.67 -8.74 -14.11
C GLY A 65 -9.64 -7.26 -13.74
N GLY A 66 -10.57 -6.83 -12.92
CA GLY A 66 -10.68 -5.46 -12.39
C GLY A 66 -12.07 -4.88 -12.67
N ALA A 67 -12.64 -4.24 -11.65
CA ALA A 67 -13.83 -3.41 -11.78
C ALA A 67 -13.52 -2.05 -11.16
N ALA A 68 -14.03 -0.95 -11.73
CA ALA A 68 -13.92 0.37 -11.13
C ALA A 68 -14.64 0.36 -9.75
N LEU A 69 -13.92 0.76 -8.71
CA LEU A 69 -14.52 0.95 -7.39
C LEU A 69 -15.33 2.25 -7.42
N LYS A 70 -16.50 2.28 -6.80
CA LYS A 70 -17.37 3.49 -6.70
C LYS A 70 -16.75 4.65 -5.89
N LEU A 71 -15.46 4.62 -5.60
CA LEU A 71 -14.73 5.62 -4.82
C LEU A 71 -14.30 6.82 -5.65
N PHE A 72 -14.08 6.64 -6.94
CA PHE A 72 -13.64 7.65 -7.91
C PHE A 72 -14.63 7.74 -9.07
N ALA A 73 -14.56 8.83 -9.84
CA ALA A 73 -15.34 8.96 -11.07
C ALA A 73 -14.87 7.93 -12.10
N GLU A 74 -15.79 7.34 -12.84
CA GLU A 74 -15.48 6.41 -13.91
C GLU A 74 -15.00 7.16 -15.17
N VAL A 75 -13.97 6.61 -15.83
CA VAL A 75 -13.41 7.09 -17.08
C VAL A 75 -13.46 5.98 -18.10
N THR A 76 -14.18 6.20 -19.21
CA THR A 76 -14.13 5.30 -20.36
C THR A 76 -12.90 5.61 -21.21
N HIS A 77 -12.06 4.60 -21.46
CA HIS A 77 -10.86 4.72 -22.27
C HIS A 77 -11.20 4.92 -23.77
N ALA A 78 -10.55 5.90 -24.39
CA ALA A 78 -10.68 6.10 -25.84
C ALA A 78 -10.06 4.95 -26.65
N VAL A 79 -8.99 4.35 -26.11
CA VAL A 79 -8.33 3.16 -26.64
C VAL A 79 -8.31 2.10 -25.55
N LYS A 80 -8.81 0.89 -25.85
CA LYS A 80 -8.87 -0.21 -24.89
C LYS A 80 -7.48 -0.51 -24.31
N MET A 81 -7.41 -0.66 -22.99
CA MET A 81 -6.17 -1.02 -22.27
C MET A 81 -6.07 -2.54 -22.15
N GLU A 82 -5.56 -3.18 -23.20
CA GLU A 82 -5.43 -4.64 -23.28
C GLU A 82 -4.38 -5.18 -22.28
N SER A 83 -4.59 -6.42 -21.84
CA SER A 83 -3.59 -7.21 -21.11
C SER A 83 -2.59 -7.83 -22.09
N LEU A 84 -1.56 -8.52 -21.59
CA LEU A 84 -0.64 -9.30 -22.42
C LEU A 84 -0.89 -10.79 -22.20
N GLN A 85 -0.56 -11.59 -23.21
CA GLN A 85 -0.49 -13.04 -23.08
C GLN A 85 0.81 -13.38 -22.36
N ASP A 86 0.75 -14.16 -21.29
CA ASP A 86 1.93 -14.64 -20.59
C ASP A 86 2.49 -15.90 -21.25
N VAL A 87 3.83 -16.01 -21.28
CA VAL A 87 4.61 -17.19 -21.68
C VAL A 87 5.67 -17.46 -20.61
N PHE A 88 5.94 -18.74 -20.34
CA PHE A 88 6.77 -19.19 -19.23
C PHE A 88 8.01 -19.97 -19.69
N SER A 89 8.16 -20.18 -20.99
CA SER A 89 9.31 -20.88 -21.56
C SER A 89 9.80 -20.23 -22.85
N PHE A 90 11.08 -20.44 -23.17
CA PHE A 90 11.64 -19.97 -24.43
C PHE A 90 11.05 -20.69 -25.65
N ASP A 91 10.51 -21.90 -25.48
CA ASP A 91 9.82 -22.61 -26.57
C ASP A 91 8.46 -21.97 -26.87
N GLU A 92 7.72 -21.56 -25.87
CA GLU A 92 6.48 -20.77 -26.07
C GLU A 92 6.78 -19.42 -26.72
N LEU A 93 7.90 -18.78 -26.36
CA LEU A 93 8.35 -17.54 -26.97
C LEU A 93 8.73 -17.74 -28.45
N ARG A 94 9.42 -18.84 -28.80
CA ARG A 94 9.70 -19.20 -30.19
C ARG A 94 8.42 -19.44 -30.97
N ALA A 95 7.44 -20.17 -30.38
CA ALA A 95 6.13 -20.39 -30.98
C ALA A 95 5.33 -19.10 -31.20
N PHE A 96 5.52 -18.08 -30.36
CA PHE A 96 5.01 -16.74 -30.63
C PHE A 96 5.71 -16.10 -31.83
N ALA A 97 7.05 -16.14 -31.88
CA ALA A 97 7.85 -15.53 -32.94
C ALA A 97 7.63 -16.18 -34.32
N GLU A 98 7.35 -17.48 -34.39
CA GLU A 98 7.01 -18.20 -35.63
C GLU A 98 5.76 -17.65 -36.35
N LYS A 99 4.88 -16.97 -35.61
CA LYS A 99 3.68 -16.34 -36.17
C LYS A 99 3.95 -14.94 -36.72
N ILE A 100 5.18 -14.42 -36.54
CA ILE A 100 5.59 -13.06 -36.89
C ILE A 100 6.57 -13.17 -38.07
N ASP A 101 6.26 -12.42 -39.13
CA ASP A 101 7.17 -12.30 -40.28
C ASP A 101 8.33 -11.36 -39.92
N THR A 102 9.45 -11.95 -39.50
CA THR A 102 10.65 -11.21 -39.09
C THR A 102 11.36 -10.48 -40.23
N ALA A 103 11.00 -10.75 -41.50
CA ALA A 103 11.49 -9.97 -42.63
C ALA A 103 10.85 -8.59 -42.70
N ARG A 104 9.68 -8.39 -42.04
CA ARG A 104 8.92 -7.15 -42.04
C ARG A 104 9.12 -6.29 -40.79
N THR A 105 9.71 -6.87 -39.73
CA THR A 105 9.82 -6.17 -38.45
C THR A 105 10.96 -6.74 -37.59
N ALA A 106 11.36 -5.95 -36.59
CA ALA A 106 12.13 -6.38 -35.44
C ALA A 106 11.22 -6.51 -34.20
N PHE A 107 11.80 -6.90 -33.09
CA PHE A 107 11.16 -6.91 -31.80
C PHE A 107 11.74 -5.80 -30.91
N SER A 108 10.92 -5.18 -30.06
CA SER A 108 11.33 -4.43 -28.87
C SER A 108 11.25 -5.34 -27.65
N VAL A 109 12.33 -5.40 -26.87
CA VAL A 109 12.38 -6.14 -25.61
C VAL A 109 12.52 -5.16 -24.45
N GLU A 110 11.63 -5.24 -23.49
CA GLU A 110 11.46 -4.29 -22.39
C GLU A 110 11.31 -5.02 -21.06
N PRO A 111 11.83 -4.49 -19.92
CA PRO A 111 11.50 -5.03 -18.60
C PRO A 111 10.00 -4.85 -18.32
N LYS A 112 9.38 -5.90 -17.79
CA LYS A 112 7.99 -5.85 -17.33
C LYS A 112 7.95 -5.36 -15.89
N ILE A 113 7.64 -4.08 -15.73
CA ILE A 113 7.56 -3.45 -14.42
C ILE A 113 6.37 -4.04 -13.65
N ASP A 114 6.59 -4.37 -12.39
CA ASP A 114 5.54 -4.84 -11.49
C ASP A 114 4.88 -3.66 -10.77
N GLY A 115 3.73 -3.24 -11.27
CA GLY A 115 3.03 -2.05 -10.82
C GLY A 115 1.56 -2.00 -11.19
N LEU A 116 1.03 -0.80 -11.30
CA LEU A 116 -0.35 -0.49 -11.68
C LEU A 116 -0.38 0.29 -12.99
N SER A 117 -1.04 -0.25 -14.01
CA SER A 117 -1.15 0.38 -15.32
C SER A 117 -2.11 1.57 -15.31
N VAL A 118 -1.66 2.70 -15.84
CA VAL A 118 -2.42 3.94 -15.94
C VAL A 118 -2.35 4.55 -17.34
N SER A 119 -3.39 5.31 -17.71
CA SER A 119 -3.40 6.21 -18.87
C SER A 119 -3.19 7.64 -18.38
N LEU A 120 -2.33 8.39 -19.09
CA LEU A 120 -2.08 9.82 -18.89
C LEU A 120 -2.47 10.57 -20.17
N GLU A 121 -3.44 11.46 -20.06
CA GLU A 121 -3.93 12.28 -21.17
C GLU A 121 -3.41 13.72 -21.05
N TYR A 122 -2.87 14.23 -22.15
CA TYR A 122 -2.40 15.61 -22.30
C TYR A 122 -3.17 16.30 -23.41
N LYS A 123 -3.53 17.58 -23.21
CA LYS A 123 -4.15 18.46 -24.19
C LYS A 123 -3.37 19.75 -24.25
N ASP A 124 -2.94 20.11 -25.44
CA ASP A 124 -2.16 21.33 -25.70
C ASP A 124 -0.99 21.50 -24.73
N GLY A 125 -0.27 20.40 -24.51
CA GLY A 125 0.89 20.35 -23.65
C GLY A 125 0.62 20.28 -22.15
N LEU A 126 -0.63 20.36 -21.68
CA LEU A 126 -0.98 20.28 -20.26
C LEU A 126 -1.53 18.92 -19.88
N PHE A 127 -1.13 18.42 -18.71
CA PHE A 127 -1.70 17.20 -18.13
C PHE A 127 -3.19 17.43 -17.83
N PHE A 128 -4.05 16.73 -18.56
CA PHE A 128 -5.49 16.90 -18.51
C PHE A 128 -6.16 15.90 -17.56
N ARG A 129 -5.85 14.61 -17.72
CA ARG A 129 -6.48 13.55 -16.95
C ARG A 129 -5.56 12.34 -16.83
N GLY A 130 -5.71 11.62 -15.70
CA GLY A 130 -5.08 10.32 -15.52
C GLY A 130 -6.03 9.31 -14.92
N SER A 131 -6.05 8.09 -15.47
CA SER A 131 -6.98 7.03 -15.08
C SER A 131 -6.30 5.68 -14.93
N THR A 132 -6.83 4.83 -14.04
CA THR A 132 -6.41 3.43 -13.92
C THR A 132 -6.92 2.60 -15.09
N ARG A 133 -6.32 1.43 -15.33
CA ARG A 133 -6.76 0.52 -16.39
C ARG A 133 -8.21 0.03 -16.18
N GLY A 134 -8.61 -0.25 -14.93
CA GLY A 134 -9.87 -0.91 -14.63
C GLY A 134 -10.01 -2.26 -15.34
N ASP A 135 -11.15 -2.49 -15.97
CA ASP A 135 -11.44 -3.67 -16.80
C ASP A 135 -10.87 -3.57 -18.24
N GLY A 136 -10.13 -2.52 -18.52
CA GLY A 136 -9.55 -2.22 -19.82
C GLY A 136 -10.45 -1.36 -20.72
N VAL A 137 -11.72 -1.19 -20.39
CA VAL A 137 -12.69 -0.30 -21.07
C VAL A 137 -13.02 0.90 -20.19
N THR A 138 -13.24 0.65 -18.90
CA THR A 138 -13.58 1.67 -17.90
C THR A 138 -12.59 1.58 -16.74
N GLY A 139 -11.98 2.71 -16.41
CA GLY A 139 -11.08 2.87 -15.26
C GLY A 139 -11.58 3.92 -14.29
N GLU A 140 -10.75 4.28 -13.30
CA GLU A 140 -11.03 5.26 -12.27
C GLU A 140 -10.23 6.54 -12.53
N ASP A 141 -10.85 7.70 -12.36
CA ASP A 141 -10.15 9.00 -12.40
C ASP A 141 -9.29 9.19 -11.16
N VAL A 142 -7.98 9.05 -11.34
CA VAL A 142 -6.97 9.24 -10.29
C VAL A 142 -6.06 10.44 -10.57
N THR A 143 -6.54 11.40 -11.34
CA THR A 143 -5.79 12.59 -11.79
C THR A 143 -5.09 13.31 -10.63
N ALA A 144 -5.84 13.61 -9.55
CA ALA A 144 -5.30 14.32 -8.39
C ALA A 144 -4.16 13.55 -7.71
N ASN A 145 -4.23 12.22 -7.71
CA ASN A 145 -3.23 11.32 -7.14
C ASN A 145 -2.00 11.23 -8.03
N LEU A 146 -2.17 11.07 -9.33
CA LEU A 146 -1.07 11.05 -10.30
C LEU A 146 -0.30 12.36 -10.35
N MET A 147 -0.96 13.50 -10.14
CA MET A 147 -0.30 14.81 -10.01
C MET A 147 0.71 14.89 -8.84
N GLN A 148 0.64 14.00 -7.86
CA GLN A 148 1.59 13.94 -6.73
C GLN A 148 2.88 13.19 -7.09
N ILE A 149 2.88 12.41 -8.18
CA ILE A 149 4.06 11.68 -8.66
C ILE A 149 4.97 12.68 -9.38
N LYS A 150 6.21 12.83 -8.87
CA LYS A 150 7.14 13.87 -9.34
C LYS A 150 7.61 13.67 -10.78
N SER A 151 7.70 12.42 -11.22
CA SER A 151 8.15 12.04 -12.57
C SER A 151 7.08 12.20 -13.65
N ILE A 152 5.83 12.52 -13.29
CA ILE A 152 4.80 12.86 -14.26
C ILE A 152 4.91 14.35 -14.62
N PRO A 153 5.26 14.69 -15.87
CA PRO A 153 5.31 16.08 -16.31
C PRO A 153 3.91 16.72 -16.23
N LYS A 154 3.81 17.87 -15.57
CA LYS A 154 2.53 18.64 -15.55
C LYS A 154 2.30 19.40 -16.85
N ALA A 155 3.37 19.68 -17.57
CA ALA A 155 3.36 20.30 -18.89
C ALA A 155 4.47 19.70 -19.75
N ILE A 156 4.19 19.51 -21.04
CA ILE A 156 5.10 18.99 -22.07
C ILE A 156 5.15 19.94 -23.27
N ARG A 157 6.21 19.86 -24.05
CA ARG A 157 6.34 20.67 -25.30
C ARG A 157 5.72 19.92 -26.49
N PHE A 158 4.40 19.84 -26.49
CA PHE A 158 3.66 19.20 -27.56
C PHE A 158 2.28 19.85 -27.69
N ASP A 159 1.96 20.41 -28.87
CA ASP A 159 0.66 21.00 -29.17
C ASP A 159 -0.25 19.91 -29.75
N GLY A 160 -1.43 19.73 -29.16
CA GLY A 160 -2.41 18.72 -29.54
C GLY A 160 -2.68 17.69 -28.45
N GLU A 161 -3.33 16.59 -28.81
CA GLU A 161 -3.69 15.54 -27.88
C GLU A 161 -2.64 14.43 -27.86
N LEU A 162 -2.17 14.06 -26.67
CA LEU A 162 -1.28 12.92 -26.42
C LEU A 162 -1.86 12.08 -25.28
N GLU A 163 -2.03 10.79 -25.51
CA GLU A 163 -2.36 9.80 -24.49
C GLU A 163 -1.24 8.77 -24.43
N VAL A 164 -0.63 8.63 -23.26
CA VAL A 164 0.43 7.64 -23.01
C VAL A 164 0.01 6.65 -21.92
N ARG A 165 0.49 5.44 -22.03
CA ARG A 165 0.32 4.39 -21.02
C ARG A 165 1.61 4.20 -20.25
N GLY A 166 1.50 4.15 -18.93
CA GLY A 166 2.61 3.90 -18.03
C GLY A 166 2.26 2.89 -16.95
N GLU A 167 3.29 2.42 -16.25
CA GLU A 167 3.16 1.59 -15.07
C GLU A 167 3.62 2.39 -13.85
N VAL A 168 2.69 2.67 -12.93
CA VAL A 168 3.00 3.27 -11.63
C VAL A 168 3.48 2.17 -10.71
N TYR A 169 4.60 2.39 -10.07
CA TYR A 169 5.22 1.42 -9.17
C TYR A 169 5.70 2.08 -7.88
N MET A 170 5.97 1.28 -6.87
CA MET A 170 6.61 1.74 -5.64
C MET A 170 8.09 1.31 -5.66
N PRO A 171 9.04 2.26 -5.61
CA PRO A 171 10.46 1.94 -5.45
C PRO A 171 10.72 1.12 -4.18
N LYS A 172 11.70 0.21 -4.21
CA LYS A 172 12.06 -0.67 -3.07
C LYS A 172 12.31 0.12 -1.79
N GLU A 173 13.08 1.19 -1.88
CA GLU A 173 13.33 2.08 -0.73
C GLU A 173 12.05 2.69 -0.14
N SER A 174 11.09 3.06 -1.00
CA SER A 174 9.79 3.59 -0.56
C SER A 174 8.93 2.51 0.11
N PHE A 175 9.01 1.28 -0.40
CA PHE A 175 8.31 0.14 0.17
C PHE A 175 8.87 -0.26 1.54
N GLU A 176 10.19 -0.32 1.69
CA GLU A 176 10.84 -0.59 2.98
C GLU A 176 10.40 0.43 4.04
N LYS A 177 10.42 1.72 3.72
CA LYS A 177 9.92 2.79 4.60
C LYS A 177 8.44 2.64 4.95
N LEU A 178 7.63 2.18 3.99
CA LEU A 178 6.21 1.91 4.23
C LEU A 178 6.01 0.75 5.20
N ILE A 179 6.74 -0.36 5.00
CA ILE A 179 6.66 -1.53 5.90
C ILE A 179 7.10 -1.15 7.31
N GLU A 180 8.25 -0.47 7.47
CA GLU A 180 8.71 0.01 8.78
C GLU A 180 7.65 0.86 9.48
N ARG A 181 7.01 1.77 8.73
CA ARG A 181 5.92 2.60 9.25
C ARG A 181 4.72 1.76 9.66
N GLN A 182 4.27 0.82 8.83
CA GLN A 182 3.13 -0.05 9.14
C GLN A 182 3.39 -0.93 10.37
N GLU A 183 4.59 -1.47 10.51
CA GLU A 183 5.00 -2.21 11.71
C GLU A 183 4.97 -1.34 12.97
N LEU A 184 5.50 -0.11 12.90
CA LEU A 184 5.46 0.86 14.00
C LEU A 184 4.02 1.21 14.40
N MET A 185 3.13 1.31 13.40
CA MET A 185 1.71 1.64 13.61
C MET A 185 0.85 0.42 13.99
N SER A 186 1.44 -0.80 14.03
CA SER A 186 0.70 -2.06 14.17
C SER A 186 -0.41 -2.23 13.11
N GLU A 187 -0.18 -1.67 11.93
CA GLU A 187 -0.98 -1.93 10.75
C GLU A 187 -0.50 -3.22 10.07
N ALA A 188 -1.39 -3.90 9.37
CA ALA A 188 -0.99 -5.04 8.58
C ALA A 188 -0.02 -4.59 7.46
N PRO A 189 1.19 -5.16 7.38
CA PRO A 189 2.14 -4.75 6.36
C PRO A 189 1.64 -5.08 4.95
N ALA A 190 1.94 -4.20 4.00
CA ALA A 190 1.64 -4.46 2.60
C ALA A 190 2.43 -5.67 2.12
N LYS A 191 1.80 -6.55 1.33
CA LYS A 191 2.40 -7.83 0.92
C LYS A 191 3.54 -7.67 -0.10
N ASN A 192 3.38 -6.72 -1.04
CA ASN A 192 4.39 -6.43 -2.05
C ASN A 192 4.29 -4.97 -2.53
N PRO A 193 5.31 -4.45 -3.26
CA PRO A 193 5.32 -3.08 -3.78
C PRO A 193 4.20 -2.76 -4.73
N ARG A 194 3.76 -3.72 -5.56
CA ARG A 194 2.66 -3.55 -6.51
C ARG A 194 1.36 -3.24 -5.79
N ASN A 195 1.00 -4.06 -4.78
CA ASN A 195 -0.21 -3.83 -3.98
C ASN A 195 -0.11 -2.54 -3.17
N ALA A 196 1.07 -2.24 -2.64
CA ALA A 196 1.33 -0.97 -1.97
C ALA A 196 1.17 0.23 -2.92
N ALA A 197 1.61 0.13 -4.17
CA ALA A 197 1.42 1.16 -5.19
C ALA A 197 -0.08 1.33 -5.55
N ALA A 198 -0.78 0.22 -5.79
CA ALA A 198 -2.21 0.21 -6.12
C ALA A 198 -3.05 0.81 -4.98
N GLY A 199 -2.87 0.35 -3.74
CA GLY A 199 -3.54 0.87 -2.57
C GLY A 199 -3.18 2.33 -2.26
N SER A 200 -1.96 2.78 -2.63
CA SER A 200 -1.55 4.18 -2.50
C SER A 200 -2.23 5.06 -3.53
N LEU A 201 -2.28 4.65 -4.79
CA LEU A 201 -2.87 5.43 -5.87
C LEU A 201 -4.40 5.59 -5.70
N ARG A 202 -5.06 4.69 -4.98
CA ARG A 202 -6.48 4.74 -4.65
C ARG A 202 -6.82 5.45 -3.34
N GLN A 203 -5.85 6.17 -2.72
CA GLN A 203 -6.13 6.96 -1.52
C GLN A 203 -6.99 8.19 -1.85
N LYS A 204 -7.98 8.48 -0.99
CA LYS A 204 -8.82 9.69 -1.12
C LYS A 204 -8.04 10.98 -0.91
N ASN A 205 -6.97 10.93 -0.11
CA ASN A 205 -6.10 12.07 0.16
C ASN A 205 -4.84 11.98 -0.71
N PRO A 206 -4.67 12.85 -1.72
CA PRO A 206 -3.50 12.84 -2.60
C PRO A 206 -2.16 13.06 -1.87
N LYS A 207 -2.16 13.70 -0.69
CA LYS A 207 -0.92 13.90 0.09
C LYS A 207 -0.26 12.58 0.47
N ILE A 208 -1.06 11.53 0.73
CA ILE A 208 -0.55 10.19 1.05
C ILE A 208 0.27 9.62 -0.12
N VAL A 209 -0.18 9.84 -1.37
CA VAL A 209 0.55 9.40 -2.57
C VAL A 209 1.94 10.05 -2.63
N LYS A 210 2.00 11.37 -2.35
CA LYS A 210 3.27 12.12 -2.30
C LYS A 210 4.22 11.58 -1.23
N GLU A 211 3.69 11.26 -0.05
CA GLU A 211 4.49 10.72 1.08
C GLU A 211 5.02 9.32 0.80
N ARG A 212 4.24 8.50 0.08
CA ARG A 212 4.61 7.12 -0.26
C ARG A 212 5.60 7.01 -1.42
N GLY A 213 5.94 8.12 -2.08
CA GLY A 213 7.04 8.20 -3.04
C GLY A 213 6.90 7.27 -4.24
N LEU A 214 5.69 7.20 -4.84
CA LEU A 214 5.46 6.44 -6.08
C LEU A 214 6.22 7.05 -7.25
N ASP A 215 6.53 6.22 -8.25
CA ASP A 215 7.15 6.60 -9.51
C ASP A 215 6.42 5.94 -10.70
N ILE A 216 6.76 6.30 -11.94
CA ILE A 216 6.12 5.78 -13.15
C ILE A 216 7.14 5.55 -14.25
N PHE A 217 6.95 4.47 -15.03
CA PHE A 217 7.58 4.32 -16.34
C PHE A 217 6.54 4.33 -17.45
N VAL A 218 6.71 5.21 -18.43
CA VAL A 218 5.88 5.25 -19.64
C VAL A 218 6.44 4.27 -20.67
N PHE A 219 5.57 3.41 -21.20
CA PHE A 219 5.97 2.32 -22.10
C PHE A 219 5.16 2.24 -23.41
N ASN A 220 4.20 3.13 -23.64
CA ASN A 220 3.43 3.14 -24.88
C ASN A 220 2.74 4.49 -25.13
N ILE A 221 2.62 4.89 -26.40
CA ILE A 221 1.68 5.92 -26.84
C ILE A 221 0.39 5.20 -27.24
N GLN A 222 -0.74 5.58 -26.63
CA GLN A 222 -2.07 5.07 -26.96
C GLN A 222 -2.71 5.87 -28.09
N ARG A 223 -2.58 7.21 -28.03
CA ARG A 223 -3.12 8.13 -29.03
C ARG A 223 -2.25 9.38 -29.11
N ILE A 224 -2.09 9.88 -30.31
CA ILE A 224 -1.40 11.15 -30.60
C ILE A 224 -2.01 11.81 -31.83
N THR A 225 -2.13 13.14 -31.82
CA THR A 225 -2.58 13.93 -32.97
C THR A 225 -1.39 14.58 -33.66
N GLY A 226 -1.48 14.73 -35.00
CA GLY A 226 -0.51 15.52 -35.77
C GLY A 226 0.88 14.91 -35.94
N LYS A 227 1.09 13.67 -35.48
CA LYS A 227 2.36 12.95 -35.65
C LYS A 227 2.12 11.46 -35.88
N GLU A 228 2.90 10.90 -36.79
CA GLU A 228 2.89 9.47 -37.08
C GLU A 228 4.28 8.87 -36.81
N PHE A 229 4.30 7.59 -36.45
CA PHE A 229 5.50 6.81 -36.18
C PHE A 229 5.43 5.47 -36.92
N THR A 230 6.58 4.96 -37.29
CA THR A 230 6.69 3.66 -37.96
C THR A 230 7.11 2.56 -36.98
N SER A 231 7.84 2.92 -35.93
CA SER A 231 8.45 2.03 -34.95
C SER A 231 8.00 2.36 -33.53
N HIS A 232 7.83 1.32 -32.72
CA HIS A 232 7.55 1.46 -31.30
C HIS A 232 8.71 2.13 -30.54
N ILE A 233 9.95 1.79 -30.90
CA ILE A 233 11.13 2.40 -30.28
C ILE A 233 11.15 3.90 -30.53
N GLU A 234 10.81 4.35 -31.75
CA GLU A 234 10.67 5.78 -32.05
C GLU A 234 9.62 6.47 -31.14
N THR A 235 8.53 5.77 -30.81
CA THR A 235 7.53 6.33 -29.87
C THR A 235 8.10 6.51 -28.48
N LEU A 236 8.90 5.56 -27.97
CA LEU A 236 9.54 5.66 -26.67
C LEU A 236 10.59 6.78 -26.63
N ASP A 237 11.41 6.92 -27.67
CA ASP A 237 12.39 8.01 -27.79
C ASP A 237 11.69 9.37 -27.84
N PHE A 238 10.56 9.47 -28.54
CA PHE A 238 9.78 10.67 -28.59
C PHE A 238 9.20 11.05 -27.23
N VAL A 239 8.54 10.13 -26.51
CA VAL A 239 7.99 10.40 -25.15
C VAL A 239 9.11 10.78 -24.20
N LYS A 240 10.27 10.13 -24.29
CA LYS A 240 11.46 10.50 -23.52
C LYS A 240 11.91 11.93 -23.79
N SER A 241 11.88 12.37 -25.07
CA SER A 241 12.22 13.73 -25.46
C SER A 241 11.26 14.80 -24.92
N LEU A 242 10.03 14.40 -24.58
CA LEU A 242 9.02 15.26 -23.94
C LEU A 242 9.19 15.35 -22.41
N GLY A 243 10.14 14.61 -21.84
CA GLY A 243 10.45 14.65 -20.41
C GLY A 243 9.75 13.57 -19.56
N PHE A 244 9.12 12.58 -20.19
CA PHE A 244 8.59 11.44 -19.45
C PHE A 244 9.70 10.49 -18.99
N HIS A 245 9.54 9.87 -17.84
CA HIS A 245 10.31 8.71 -17.45
C HIS A 245 9.85 7.52 -18.30
N THR A 246 10.67 7.13 -19.26
CA THR A 246 10.49 5.89 -20.03
C THR A 246 11.21 4.74 -19.35
N LEU A 247 10.90 3.51 -19.77
CA LEU A 247 11.65 2.34 -19.33
C LEU A 247 13.16 2.57 -19.45
N PRO A 248 13.96 2.14 -18.47
CA PRO A 248 15.41 2.40 -18.46
C PRO A 248 16.15 1.69 -19.59
N THR A 249 15.60 0.56 -20.04
CA THR A 249 16.11 -0.20 -21.19
C THR A 249 14.95 -0.67 -22.06
N TYR A 250 15.07 -0.45 -23.37
CA TYR A 250 14.26 -1.06 -24.41
C TYR A 250 15.20 -1.34 -25.60
N LYS A 251 15.29 -2.59 -26.00
CA LYS A 251 16.27 -3.01 -26.99
C LYS A 251 15.59 -3.55 -28.22
N ARG A 252 16.03 -3.08 -29.39
CA ARG A 252 15.68 -3.67 -30.67
C ARG A 252 16.42 -4.97 -30.87
N CYS A 253 15.70 -6.03 -31.21
CA CYS A 253 16.20 -7.35 -31.52
C CYS A 253 15.65 -7.78 -32.88
N ASP A 254 16.56 -8.18 -33.80
CA ASP A 254 16.15 -8.48 -35.17
C ASP A 254 15.72 -9.95 -35.35
N ASN A 255 16.02 -10.82 -34.38
CA ASN A 255 15.65 -12.24 -34.37
C ASN A 255 15.33 -12.73 -32.96
N ILE A 256 14.74 -13.92 -32.85
CA ILE A 256 14.27 -14.48 -31.58
C ILE A 256 15.42 -14.86 -30.62
N GLU A 257 16.57 -15.22 -31.10
CA GLU A 257 17.72 -15.58 -30.23
C GLU A 257 18.33 -14.34 -29.57
N ASP A 258 18.33 -13.18 -30.25
CA ASP A 258 18.66 -11.88 -29.64
C ASP A 258 17.63 -11.48 -28.59
N VAL A 259 16.34 -11.74 -28.83
CA VAL A 259 15.26 -11.54 -27.85
C VAL A 259 15.50 -12.39 -26.60
N ILE A 260 15.78 -13.69 -26.77
CA ILE A 260 16.07 -14.61 -25.66
C ILE A 260 17.30 -14.16 -24.86
N SER A 261 18.34 -13.73 -25.56
CA SER A 261 19.58 -13.23 -24.95
C SER A 261 19.30 -11.97 -24.10
N GLU A 262 18.46 -11.05 -24.61
CA GLU A 262 18.09 -9.85 -23.88
C GLU A 262 17.18 -10.14 -22.68
N ILE A 263 16.23 -11.07 -22.81
CA ILE A 263 15.39 -11.53 -21.68
C ILE A 263 16.27 -12.12 -20.57
N LYS A 264 17.26 -12.94 -20.90
CA LYS A 264 18.21 -13.48 -19.92
C LYS A 264 18.98 -12.34 -19.23
N ARG A 265 19.52 -11.38 -20.01
CA ARG A 265 20.23 -10.23 -19.47
C ARG A 265 19.38 -9.40 -18.49
N ILE A 266 18.11 -9.16 -18.83
CA ILE A 266 17.15 -8.47 -17.94
C ILE A 266 16.94 -9.30 -16.65
N GLY A 267 16.73 -10.61 -16.78
CA GLY A 267 16.57 -11.52 -15.65
C GLY A 267 17.77 -11.52 -14.70
N ASP A 268 18.99 -11.59 -15.24
CA ASP A 268 20.24 -11.58 -14.46
C ASP A 268 20.42 -10.25 -13.69
N SER A 269 19.93 -9.13 -14.26
CA SER A 269 20.02 -7.80 -13.63
C SER A 269 18.91 -7.51 -12.61
N ARG A 270 17.86 -8.33 -12.55
CA ARG A 270 16.61 -8.11 -11.79
C ARG A 270 16.84 -7.73 -10.33
N GLY A 271 17.73 -8.47 -9.67
CA GLY A 271 17.99 -8.27 -8.25
C GLY A 271 18.64 -6.92 -7.88
N GLY A 272 19.36 -6.29 -8.81
CA GLY A 272 20.03 -5.00 -8.60
C GLY A 272 19.15 -3.79 -8.94
N LEU A 273 17.94 -4.00 -9.45
CA LEU A 273 17.05 -2.90 -9.82
C LEU A 273 16.40 -2.25 -8.57
N PRO A 274 16.23 -0.92 -8.55
CA PRO A 274 15.55 -0.22 -7.45
C PRO A 274 14.02 -0.37 -7.47
N TYR A 275 13.47 -1.17 -8.37
CA TYR A 275 12.07 -1.52 -8.56
C TYR A 275 11.95 -2.99 -8.94
N ASP A 276 10.75 -3.55 -8.84
CA ASP A 276 10.51 -4.95 -9.19
C ASP A 276 10.05 -5.12 -10.63
N ILE A 277 10.44 -6.25 -11.21
CA ILE A 277 10.00 -6.73 -12.53
C ILE A 277 9.58 -8.18 -12.40
N ASP A 278 8.44 -8.55 -12.98
CA ASP A 278 7.92 -9.91 -12.98
C ASP A 278 8.23 -10.66 -14.29
N GLY A 279 8.88 -9.97 -15.24
CA GLY A 279 9.15 -10.53 -16.55
C GLY A 279 9.85 -9.58 -17.51
N ALA A 280 9.73 -9.91 -18.79
CA ALA A 280 10.08 -9.05 -19.91
C ALA A 280 8.94 -9.01 -20.92
N VAL A 281 8.70 -7.86 -21.55
CA VAL A 281 7.70 -7.70 -22.60
C VAL A 281 8.41 -7.70 -23.95
N VAL A 282 7.93 -8.56 -24.85
CA VAL A 282 8.38 -8.62 -26.25
C VAL A 282 7.28 -8.07 -27.13
N LYS A 283 7.59 -7.07 -27.92
CA LYS A 283 6.64 -6.41 -28.82
C LYS A 283 7.18 -6.39 -30.25
N VAL A 284 6.32 -6.60 -31.22
CA VAL A 284 6.61 -6.30 -32.64
C VAL A 284 6.90 -4.81 -32.76
N ASP A 285 8.02 -4.39 -33.35
CA ASP A 285 8.42 -2.99 -33.41
C ASP A 285 7.62 -2.19 -34.44
N SER A 286 7.33 -2.74 -35.63
CA SER A 286 6.55 -2.08 -36.69
C SER A 286 5.10 -1.80 -36.26
N LEU A 287 4.72 -0.52 -36.17
CA LEU A 287 3.36 -0.11 -35.80
C LEU A 287 2.33 -0.42 -36.89
N GLU A 288 2.73 -0.39 -38.16
CA GLU A 288 1.87 -0.80 -39.28
C GLU A 288 1.55 -2.29 -39.22
N TYR A 289 2.58 -3.10 -39.00
CA TYR A 289 2.40 -4.56 -38.92
C TYR A 289 1.58 -4.98 -37.69
N ARG A 290 1.64 -4.23 -36.57
CA ARG A 290 0.75 -4.44 -35.40
C ARG A 290 -0.74 -4.30 -35.76
N LYS A 291 -1.08 -3.34 -36.63
CA LYS A 291 -2.47 -3.14 -37.10
C LYS A 291 -2.99 -4.34 -37.88
N GLU A 292 -2.13 -4.94 -38.70
CA GLU A 292 -2.47 -6.17 -39.45
C GLU A 292 -2.62 -7.38 -38.56
N LEU A 293 -1.74 -7.56 -37.57
CA LEU A 293 -1.79 -8.69 -36.61
C LEU A 293 -3.05 -8.60 -35.73
N GLY A 294 -3.42 -7.37 -35.36
CA GLY A 294 -4.61 -7.12 -34.55
C GLY A 294 -4.53 -7.66 -33.13
N SER A 295 -5.70 -7.86 -32.52
CA SER A 295 -5.85 -8.32 -31.15
C SER A 295 -6.87 -9.43 -31.04
N THR A 296 -6.82 -10.20 -29.96
CA THR A 296 -7.90 -11.08 -29.49
C THR A 296 -8.89 -10.26 -28.64
N ALA A 297 -9.86 -10.92 -28.03
CA ALA A 297 -10.76 -10.24 -27.07
C ALA A 297 -10.02 -9.67 -25.85
N LYS A 298 -8.88 -10.28 -25.44
CA LYS A 298 -8.15 -9.99 -24.20
C LYS A 298 -6.76 -9.39 -24.42
N TYR A 299 -6.00 -9.85 -25.41
CA TYR A 299 -4.61 -9.43 -25.65
C TYR A 299 -4.27 -9.18 -27.11
N PRO A 300 -3.28 -8.31 -27.35
CA PRO A 300 -2.73 -8.09 -28.69
C PRO A 300 -1.99 -9.34 -29.19
N LYS A 301 -2.04 -9.59 -30.51
CA LYS A 301 -1.28 -10.67 -31.14
C LYS A 301 0.17 -10.29 -31.44
N TRP A 302 0.52 -9.03 -31.27
CA TRP A 302 1.83 -8.44 -31.58
C TRP A 302 2.72 -8.26 -30.33
N ALA A 303 2.26 -8.68 -29.14
CA ALA A 303 3.04 -8.58 -27.93
C ALA A 303 2.79 -9.78 -27.01
N VAL A 304 3.80 -10.13 -26.23
CA VAL A 304 3.78 -11.21 -25.25
C VAL A 304 4.62 -10.84 -24.04
N ALA A 305 4.22 -11.30 -22.87
CA ALA A 305 4.98 -11.12 -21.63
C ALA A 305 5.66 -12.45 -21.26
N PHE A 306 6.98 -12.45 -21.22
CA PHE A 306 7.76 -13.56 -20.68
C PHE A 306 7.85 -13.39 -19.17
N LYS A 307 7.33 -14.37 -18.42
CA LYS A 307 7.37 -14.39 -16.96
C LYS A 307 8.58 -15.17 -16.46
N TYR A 308 9.33 -14.57 -15.52
CA TYR A 308 10.41 -15.30 -14.86
C TYR A 308 9.83 -16.26 -13.82
N PRO A 309 10.39 -17.47 -13.70
CA PRO A 309 10.03 -18.33 -12.57
C PRO A 309 10.47 -17.67 -11.26
N PRO A 310 9.72 -17.90 -10.16
CA PRO A 310 10.18 -17.52 -8.84
C PRO A 310 11.55 -18.12 -8.55
N GLU A 311 12.47 -17.33 -8.01
CA GLU A 311 13.77 -17.86 -7.60
C GLU A 311 13.64 -18.50 -6.22
N GLU A 312 13.95 -19.78 -6.15
CA GLU A 312 13.93 -20.59 -4.94
C GLU A 312 15.35 -21.13 -4.67
N LYS A 313 15.74 -21.13 -3.40
CA LYS A 313 17.04 -21.66 -2.96
C LYS A 313 16.88 -22.58 -1.76
N GLU A 314 17.57 -23.69 -1.81
CA GLU A 314 17.69 -24.57 -0.66
C GLU A 314 18.80 -24.09 0.27
N THR A 315 18.53 -24.14 1.58
CA THR A 315 19.52 -23.83 2.63
C THR A 315 19.21 -24.61 3.90
N VAL A 316 20.18 -24.69 4.81
CA VAL A 316 19.99 -25.37 6.09
C VAL A 316 19.58 -24.37 7.17
N LEU A 317 18.47 -24.63 7.85
CA LEU A 317 17.98 -23.84 8.99
C LEU A 317 18.90 -24.01 10.19
N LYS A 318 19.66 -22.98 10.55
CA LYS A 318 20.62 -23.02 11.67
C LYS A 318 19.99 -22.75 13.01
N SER A 319 19.13 -21.74 13.07
CA SER A 319 18.43 -21.33 14.28
C SER A 319 17.13 -20.60 13.95
N ILE A 320 16.30 -20.43 14.95
CA ILE A 320 15.11 -19.60 14.88
C ILE A 320 15.26 -18.50 15.95
N GLU A 321 15.28 -17.26 15.51
CA GLU A 321 15.26 -16.08 16.38
C GLU A 321 13.81 -15.65 16.65
N ILE A 322 13.50 -15.28 17.87
CA ILE A 322 12.17 -14.79 18.25
C ILE A 322 12.26 -13.29 18.54
N ASN A 323 11.60 -12.51 17.71
CA ASN A 323 11.48 -11.07 17.89
C ASN A 323 10.21 -10.75 18.68
N VAL A 324 10.30 -9.78 19.60
CA VAL A 324 9.15 -9.31 20.40
C VAL A 324 8.72 -7.95 19.87
N GLY A 325 7.50 -7.90 19.36
CA GLY A 325 6.88 -6.67 18.84
C GLY A 325 6.35 -5.75 19.95
N ARG A 326 5.87 -4.57 19.58
CA ARG A 326 5.30 -3.55 20.49
C ARG A 326 4.16 -4.09 21.35
N THR A 327 3.28 -4.88 20.78
CA THR A 327 2.13 -5.49 21.48
C THR A 327 2.48 -6.82 22.18
N GLY A 328 3.77 -7.08 22.41
CA GLY A 328 4.24 -8.34 22.96
C GLY A 328 4.23 -9.52 21.99
N ALA A 329 3.81 -9.33 20.76
CA ALA A 329 3.74 -10.38 19.74
C ALA A 329 5.11 -11.01 19.48
N LEU A 330 5.20 -12.35 19.56
CA LEU A 330 6.41 -13.10 19.26
C LEU A 330 6.42 -13.53 17.80
N THR A 331 7.38 -13.02 17.02
CA THR A 331 7.53 -13.33 15.59
C THR A 331 8.78 -14.18 15.37
N PRO A 332 8.62 -15.46 14.94
CA PRO A 332 9.76 -16.32 14.65
C PRO A 332 10.39 -15.97 13.29
N THR A 333 11.72 -15.97 13.24
CA THR A 333 12.53 -15.70 12.06
C THR A 333 13.56 -16.81 11.88
N ALA A 334 13.55 -17.46 10.73
CA ALA A 334 14.56 -18.46 10.35
C ALA A 334 15.90 -17.78 10.09
N VAL A 335 16.99 -18.37 10.58
CA VAL A 335 18.36 -17.92 10.36
C VAL A 335 19.15 -19.05 9.68
N PHE A 336 19.87 -18.73 8.61
CA PHE A 336 20.63 -19.67 7.80
C PHE A 336 21.89 -19.00 7.22
N ASP A 337 22.77 -19.79 6.59
CA ASP A 337 23.93 -19.22 5.89
C ASP A 337 23.51 -18.28 4.79
N PRO A 338 24.23 -17.17 4.58
CA PRO A 338 23.93 -16.22 3.50
C PRO A 338 23.82 -16.91 2.15
N ILE A 339 22.69 -16.78 1.49
CA ILE A 339 22.43 -17.27 0.12
C ILE A 339 22.15 -16.10 -0.82
N GLN A 340 22.52 -16.25 -2.09
CA GLN A 340 22.12 -15.30 -3.12
C GLN A 340 20.72 -15.67 -3.59
N LEU A 341 19.76 -14.73 -3.46
CA LEU A 341 18.37 -14.93 -3.81
C LEU A 341 17.82 -13.66 -4.45
N ALA A 342 17.39 -13.74 -5.69
CA ALA A 342 16.92 -12.61 -6.50
C ALA A 342 17.85 -11.38 -6.39
N GLY A 343 19.15 -11.63 -6.63
CA GLY A 343 20.21 -10.60 -6.70
C GLY A 343 20.62 -9.96 -5.38
N THR A 344 20.08 -10.40 -4.23
CA THR A 344 20.51 -9.94 -2.90
C THR A 344 20.99 -11.09 -2.04
N THR A 345 21.80 -10.77 -1.04
CA THR A 345 22.24 -11.75 -0.04
C THR A 345 21.22 -11.82 1.09
N VAL A 346 20.65 -13.00 1.29
CA VAL A 346 19.64 -13.27 2.32
C VAL A 346 20.18 -14.28 3.31
N SER A 347 20.02 -14.03 4.62
CA SER A 347 20.40 -14.93 5.72
C SER A 347 19.28 -15.15 6.73
N ARG A 348 18.14 -14.49 6.52
CA ARG A 348 16.96 -14.56 7.38
C ARG A 348 15.70 -14.62 6.54
N ALA A 349 14.69 -15.36 7.04
CA ALA A 349 13.38 -15.47 6.40
C ALA A 349 12.28 -15.53 7.46
N THR A 350 11.11 -14.97 7.17
CA THR A 350 9.99 -15.03 8.09
C THR A 350 9.43 -16.44 8.23
N LEU A 351 9.00 -16.78 9.45
CA LEU A 351 8.25 -18.00 9.78
C LEU A 351 6.83 -17.67 10.26
N HIS A 352 6.43 -16.41 10.14
CA HIS A 352 5.12 -15.86 10.48
C HIS A 352 4.68 -16.13 11.93
N ASN A 353 4.32 -17.38 12.28
CA ASN A 353 3.82 -17.79 13.59
C ASN A 353 4.01 -19.30 13.84
N GLU A 354 3.60 -19.78 15.02
CA GLU A 354 3.70 -21.19 15.38
C GLU A 354 2.87 -22.12 14.48
N ASP A 355 1.67 -21.69 14.06
CA ASP A 355 0.82 -22.50 13.19
C ASP A 355 1.47 -22.74 11.83
N PHE A 356 2.16 -21.74 11.30
CA PHE A 356 2.94 -21.87 10.07
C PHE A 356 4.08 -22.88 10.24
N ILE A 357 4.86 -22.77 11.32
CA ILE A 357 5.95 -23.71 11.65
C ILE A 357 5.41 -25.14 11.74
N ASN A 358 4.29 -25.34 12.44
CA ASN A 358 3.64 -26.63 12.60
C ASN A 358 3.12 -27.19 11.27
N SER A 359 2.45 -26.35 10.47
CA SER A 359 1.88 -26.77 9.18
C SER A 359 2.94 -27.21 8.17
N LYS A 360 4.13 -26.57 8.19
CA LYS A 360 5.27 -26.92 7.34
C LYS A 360 6.20 -27.95 8.00
N GLY A 361 5.98 -28.23 9.28
CA GLY A 361 6.78 -29.16 10.06
C GLY A 361 8.23 -28.73 10.22
N ILE A 362 8.53 -27.44 10.35
CA ILE A 362 9.89 -26.88 10.32
C ILE A 362 10.65 -27.17 11.63
N GLY A 363 11.87 -27.68 11.50
CA GLY A 363 12.78 -27.94 12.62
C GLY A 363 14.19 -27.44 12.34
N ILE A 364 14.94 -27.13 13.40
CA ILE A 364 16.35 -26.70 13.29
C ILE A 364 17.19 -27.85 12.71
N GLY A 365 18.03 -27.53 11.75
CA GLY A 365 18.87 -28.49 11.01
C GLY A 365 18.21 -29.01 9.72
N ASP A 366 16.91 -28.75 9.50
CA ASP A 366 16.23 -29.15 8.27
C ASP A 366 16.76 -28.36 7.07
N THR A 367 16.75 -28.98 5.88
CA THR A 367 16.94 -28.28 4.61
C THR A 367 15.62 -27.67 4.19
N ILE A 368 15.58 -26.35 4.12
CA ILE A 368 14.42 -25.55 3.79
C ILE A 368 14.58 -24.90 2.42
N VAL A 369 13.47 -24.69 1.72
CA VAL A 369 13.40 -23.84 0.54
C VAL A 369 13.02 -22.43 0.97
N VAL A 370 13.81 -21.46 0.54
CA VAL A 370 13.56 -20.03 0.77
C VAL A 370 13.29 -19.35 -0.57
N ARG A 371 12.26 -18.53 -0.60
CA ARG A 371 11.95 -17.63 -1.71
C ARG A 371 11.71 -16.22 -1.15
N LYS A 372 11.59 -15.25 -2.05
CA LYS A 372 11.08 -13.93 -1.68
C LYS A 372 9.61 -13.83 -2.06
N ALA A 373 8.73 -13.67 -1.08
CA ALA A 373 7.34 -13.32 -1.31
C ALA A 373 7.28 -11.93 -1.94
N GLY A 374 6.57 -11.82 -3.08
CA GLY A 374 6.52 -10.58 -3.86
C GLY A 374 7.89 -10.01 -4.23
N ASP A 375 8.89 -10.88 -4.46
CA ASP A 375 10.29 -10.55 -4.78
C ASP A 375 11.07 -9.73 -3.71
N ILE A 376 10.51 -9.50 -2.54
CA ILE A 376 11.11 -8.65 -1.49
C ILE A 376 11.31 -9.37 -0.17
N ILE A 377 10.25 -9.91 0.44
CA ILE A 377 10.30 -10.47 1.79
C ILE A 377 10.72 -11.94 1.76
N PRO A 378 11.90 -12.29 2.29
CA PRO A 378 12.29 -13.70 2.36
C PRO A 378 11.35 -14.49 3.27
N GLU A 379 10.82 -15.61 2.77
CA GLU A 379 9.98 -16.54 3.51
C GLU A 379 10.44 -17.99 3.31
N VAL A 380 10.12 -18.84 4.26
CA VAL A 380 10.35 -20.29 4.13
C VAL A 380 9.15 -20.92 3.43
N LEU A 381 9.36 -21.51 2.26
CA LEU A 381 8.29 -22.14 1.47
C LEU A 381 7.96 -23.54 1.97
N SER A 382 8.98 -24.37 2.15
CA SER A 382 8.82 -25.80 2.51
C SER A 382 10.07 -26.38 3.14
N VAL A 383 9.93 -27.57 3.69
CA VAL A 383 11.04 -28.43 4.12
C VAL A 383 11.25 -29.48 3.05
N VAL A 384 12.44 -29.54 2.45
CA VAL A 384 12.82 -30.51 1.42
C VAL A 384 13.39 -31.78 2.06
N LYS A 385 14.23 -31.61 3.09
CA LYS A 385 14.88 -32.72 3.76
C LYS A 385 14.89 -32.50 5.27
N LYS A 386 14.37 -33.47 5.99
CA LYS A 386 14.46 -33.53 7.46
C LYS A 386 15.86 -33.90 7.90
N CYS A 387 16.35 -33.23 8.95
CA CYS A 387 17.53 -33.68 9.68
C CYS A 387 17.16 -34.85 10.59
N ASP A 388 18.02 -35.87 10.68
CA ASP A 388 17.72 -37.10 11.45
C ASP A 388 17.33 -36.85 12.89
N ASN A 389 17.82 -35.77 13.51
CA ASN A 389 17.54 -35.40 14.90
C ASN A 389 16.64 -34.14 15.00
N SER A 390 16.05 -33.66 13.93
CA SER A 390 15.16 -32.50 14.00
C SER A 390 13.78 -32.88 14.47
N SER A 391 13.24 -32.06 15.39
CA SER A 391 11.81 -32.04 15.72
C SER A 391 11.20 -30.73 15.27
N VAL A 392 9.87 -30.69 15.07
CA VAL A 392 9.18 -29.44 14.80
C VAL A 392 9.48 -28.45 15.93
N TYR A 393 9.92 -27.24 15.51
CA TYR A 393 10.27 -26.20 16.48
C TYR A 393 9.04 -25.77 17.26
N LYS A 394 9.19 -25.63 18.56
CA LYS A 394 8.15 -25.12 19.46
C LYS A 394 8.50 -23.71 19.88
N MET A 395 7.52 -22.83 19.85
CA MET A 395 7.67 -21.48 20.38
C MET A 395 7.97 -21.52 21.88
N PRO A 396 8.75 -20.56 22.40
CA PRO A 396 9.09 -20.54 23.84
C PRO A 396 7.87 -20.18 24.69
N ASP A 397 7.75 -20.82 25.85
CA ASP A 397 6.73 -20.51 26.87
C ASP A 397 7.06 -19.24 27.67
N LYS A 398 8.27 -18.70 27.49
CA LYS A 398 8.76 -17.49 28.16
C LYS A 398 9.29 -16.50 27.14
N CYS A 399 9.01 -15.24 27.40
CA CYS A 399 9.51 -14.14 26.59
C CYS A 399 11.05 -14.11 26.57
N PRO A 400 11.71 -14.09 25.41
CA PRO A 400 13.18 -14.06 25.33
C PRO A 400 13.79 -12.76 25.87
N SER A 401 13.03 -11.68 25.97
CA SER A 401 13.50 -10.38 26.47
C SER A 401 13.39 -10.25 27.99
N CYS A 402 12.26 -10.64 28.58
CA CYS A 402 12.01 -10.39 30.02
C CYS A 402 11.79 -11.66 30.87
N GLY A 403 11.74 -12.85 30.25
CA GLY A 403 11.52 -14.12 30.97
C GLY A 403 10.09 -14.36 31.47
N SER A 404 9.17 -13.42 31.28
CA SER A 404 7.77 -13.56 31.68
C SER A 404 7.01 -14.58 30.83
N PRO A 405 5.89 -15.13 31.30
CA PRO A 405 5.08 -16.09 30.55
C PRO A 405 4.62 -15.50 29.20
N VAL A 406 4.48 -16.39 28.23
CA VAL A 406 3.90 -16.09 26.91
C VAL A 406 2.55 -16.78 26.83
N MET A 407 1.54 -16.08 26.35
CA MET A 407 0.18 -16.59 26.16
C MET A 407 -0.29 -16.42 24.73
N ARG A 408 -1.21 -17.28 24.32
CA ARG A 408 -1.94 -17.18 23.07
C ARG A 408 -3.40 -16.95 23.40
N GLU A 409 -3.97 -15.85 22.90
CA GLU A 409 -5.39 -15.57 23.07
C GLU A 409 -6.22 -16.52 22.18
N GLU A 410 -7.41 -16.88 22.65
CA GLU A 410 -8.31 -17.78 21.93
C GLU A 410 -8.72 -17.14 20.58
N GLY A 411 -8.51 -17.86 19.48
CA GLY A 411 -8.77 -17.36 18.13
C GLY A 411 -7.63 -16.55 17.48
N GLU A 412 -6.55 -16.24 18.21
CA GLU A 412 -5.36 -15.61 17.63
C GLU A 412 -4.28 -16.64 17.25
N ALA A 413 -3.59 -16.38 16.13
CA ALA A 413 -2.45 -17.20 15.70
C ALA A 413 -1.12 -16.78 16.35
N VAL A 414 -1.10 -15.67 17.09
CA VAL A 414 0.10 -15.02 17.61
C VAL A 414 0.24 -15.23 19.11
N MET A 415 1.43 -15.68 19.54
CA MET A 415 1.80 -15.74 20.96
C MET A 415 2.31 -14.38 21.44
N ARG A 416 1.99 -13.99 22.68
CA ARG A 416 2.35 -12.68 23.25
C ARG A 416 2.98 -12.78 24.63
N CYS A 417 3.97 -11.92 24.87
CA CYS A 417 4.48 -11.66 26.20
C CYS A 417 3.42 -10.93 27.03
N THR A 418 3.14 -11.44 28.23
CA THR A 418 2.13 -10.89 29.15
C THR A 418 2.64 -9.75 30.03
N ASN A 419 3.94 -9.45 30.01
CA ASN A 419 4.55 -8.43 30.84
C ASN A 419 4.49 -7.05 30.14
N ALA A 420 3.74 -6.12 30.70
CA ALA A 420 3.66 -4.74 30.21
C ALA A 420 5.01 -4.00 30.30
N ASP A 421 5.83 -4.33 31.30
CA ASP A 421 7.17 -3.74 31.53
C ASP A 421 8.28 -4.47 30.76
N CYS A 422 7.95 -5.23 29.73
CA CYS A 422 8.93 -5.93 28.93
C CYS A 422 9.86 -4.93 28.20
N PRO A 423 11.20 -4.99 28.38
CA PRO A 423 12.13 -4.03 27.76
C PRO A 423 12.00 -3.94 26.24
N ALA A 424 11.75 -5.06 25.56
CA ALA A 424 11.54 -5.06 24.12
C ALA A 424 10.23 -4.35 23.71
N GLN A 425 9.18 -4.48 24.51
CA GLN A 425 7.93 -3.74 24.30
C GLN A 425 8.12 -2.27 24.59
N LEU A 426 8.78 -1.92 25.69
CA LEU A 426 9.05 -0.53 26.07
C LEU A 426 9.82 0.21 24.98
N LEU A 427 10.92 -0.37 24.46
CA LEU A 427 11.66 0.24 23.34
C LEU A 427 10.76 0.51 22.12
N ARG A 428 9.92 -0.46 21.75
CA ARG A 428 8.98 -0.29 20.62
C ARG A 428 7.89 0.75 20.91
N HIS A 429 7.41 0.84 22.14
CA HIS A 429 6.47 1.89 22.58
C HIS A 429 7.11 3.27 22.48
N LEU A 430 8.35 3.43 22.95
CA LEU A 430 9.08 4.70 22.85
C LEU A 430 9.33 5.11 21.40
N ILE A 431 9.74 4.18 20.51
CA ILE A 431 9.91 4.44 19.09
C ILE A 431 8.57 4.90 18.45
N HIS A 432 7.47 4.24 18.79
CA HIS A 432 6.16 4.67 18.31
C HIS A 432 5.78 6.05 18.83
N PHE A 433 5.95 6.29 20.15
CA PHE A 433 5.62 7.56 20.80
C PHE A 433 6.35 8.74 20.17
N THR A 434 7.63 8.58 19.87
CA THR A 434 8.48 9.64 19.29
C THR A 434 8.35 9.78 17.79
N SER A 435 7.65 8.86 17.12
CA SER A 435 7.52 8.84 15.65
C SER A 435 6.81 10.10 15.11
N ARG A 436 7.06 10.39 13.83
CA ARG A 436 6.52 11.56 13.11
C ARG A 436 4.99 11.64 13.13
N ASP A 437 4.32 10.51 13.06
CA ASP A 437 2.86 10.44 13.04
C ASP A 437 2.24 10.54 14.44
N ALA A 438 3.05 10.36 15.49
CA ALA A 438 2.68 10.48 16.91
C ALA A 438 3.17 11.83 17.46
N MET A 439 4.06 11.85 18.43
CA MET A 439 4.53 13.11 19.05
C MET A 439 5.58 13.86 18.23
N ASP A 440 6.11 13.29 17.14
CA ASP A 440 7.05 13.92 16.19
C ASP A 440 8.28 14.53 16.87
N ILE A 441 9.00 13.73 17.67
CA ILE A 441 10.19 14.17 18.40
C ILE A 441 11.43 13.85 17.58
N GLU A 442 11.85 14.78 16.72
CA GLU A 442 13.06 14.64 15.91
C GLU A 442 14.31 14.44 16.79
N GLY A 443 15.15 13.48 16.40
CA GLY A 443 16.37 13.15 17.14
C GLY A 443 16.23 11.97 18.11
N LEU A 444 15.03 11.54 18.47
CA LEU A 444 14.77 10.32 19.23
C LEU A 444 14.47 9.12 18.30
N GLY A 445 15.43 8.78 17.45
CA GLY A 445 15.34 7.57 16.64
C GLY A 445 15.66 6.29 17.46
N PRO A 446 15.42 5.08 16.89
CA PRO A 446 15.60 3.79 17.57
C PRO A 446 16.97 3.66 18.28
N ALA A 447 18.06 4.00 17.61
CA ALA A 447 19.41 3.88 18.17
C ALA A 447 19.65 4.80 19.39
N VAL A 448 19.05 6.00 19.41
CA VAL A 448 19.17 6.93 20.54
C VAL A 448 18.32 6.45 21.72
N LEU A 449 17.09 6.00 21.45
CA LEU A 449 16.20 5.44 22.47
C LEU A 449 16.81 4.18 23.12
N GLU A 450 17.45 3.32 22.35
CA GLU A 450 18.14 2.14 22.85
C GLU A 450 19.31 2.52 23.78
N GLN A 451 20.09 3.55 23.42
CA GLN A 451 21.16 4.06 24.29
C GLN A 451 20.61 4.69 25.58
N LEU A 452 19.51 5.48 25.48
CA LEU A 452 18.86 6.10 26.65
C LEU A 452 18.33 5.03 27.63
N LEU A 453 17.65 4.00 27.11
CA LEU A 453 17.20 2.85 27.90
C LEU A 453 18.37 2.07 28.52
N GLY A 454 19.41 1.78 27.73
CA GLY A 454 20.59 1.05 28.17
C GLY A 454 21.40 1.80 29.23
N ALA A 455 21.38 3.12 29.19
CA ALA A 455 22.01 3.98 30.20
C ALA A 455 21.11 4.23 31.43
N GLY A 456 19.86 3.76 31.42
CA GLY A 456 18.89 3.98 32.51
C GLY A 456 18.44 5.43 32.64
N LEU A 457 18.48 6.21 31.54
CA LEU A 457 18.07 7.63 31.52
C LEU A 457 16.56 7.78 31.29
N ILE A 458 15.91 6.77 30.73
CA ILE A 458 14.47 6.69 30.56
C ILE A 458 13.99 5.27 30.92
N HIS A 459 12.82 5.15 31.54
CA HIS A 459 12.16 3.89 31.91
C HIS A 459 10.70 3.85 31.50
N SER A 460 10.16 5.01 31.05
CA SER A 460 8.75 5.18 30.66
C SER A 460 8.63 6.28 29.60
N ILE A 461 7.44 6.44 29.03
CA ILE A 461 7.12 7.44 28.02
C ILE A 461 7.29 8.88 28.58
N ASP A 462 6.83 9.10 29.82
CA ASP A 462 6.85 10.40 30.46
C ASP A 462 8.26 10.86 30.85
N ASP A 463 9.21 9.94 31.04
CA ASP A 463 10.62 10.27 31.29
C ASP A 463 11.25 11.06 30.14
N ILE A 464 10.73 10.92 28.91
CA ILE A 464 11.19 11.70 27.74
C ILE A 464 11.13 13.21 28.01
N TYR A 465 10.13 13.67 28.77
CA TYR A 465 9.92 15.09 29.06
C TYR A 465 10.69 15.59 30.28
N SER A 466 11.41 14.70 30.97
CA SER A 466 12.24 15.00 32.16
C SER A 466 13.70 14.54 32.00
N ILE A 467 14.14 14.27 30.78
CA ILE A 467 15.51 13.79 30.45
C ILE A 467 16.59 14.73 31.00
N ASP A 468 17.63 14.16 31.61
CA ASP A 468 18.85 14.88 31.96
C ASP A 468 19.76 15.04 30.73
N TYR A 469 19.74 16.24 30.14
CA TYR A 469 20.48 16.54 28.91
C TYR A 469 22.02 16.52 29.13
N GLU A 470 22.51 16.69 30.36
CA GLU A 470 23.93 16.57 30.65
C GLU A 470 24.42 15.11 30.59
N GLU A 471 23.58 14.18 31.00
CA GLU A 471 23.85 12.76 30.83
C GLU A 471 23.70 12.32 29.35
N VAL A 472 22.73 12.85 28.61
CA VAL A 472 22.54 12.57 27.17
C VAL A 472 23.80 12.96 26.36
N LYS A 473 24.50 14.05 26.71
CA LYS A 473 25.74 14.44 26.05
C LYS A 473 26.88 13.43 26.15
N LYS A 474 26.80 12.51 27.12
CA LYS A 474 27.81 11.48 27.34
C LYS A 474 27.61 10.25 26.47
N LEU A 475 26.46 10.15 25.81
CA LEU A 475 26.12 9.02 24.94
C LEU A 475 26.91 9.06 23.63
N GLU A 476 27.12 7.88 23.06
CA GLU A 476 27.95 7.73 21.86
C GLU A 476 27.33 8.48 20.65
N ARG A 477 28.14 9.28 19.95
CA ARG A 477 27.78 10.07 18.77
C ARG A 477 26.72 11.17 18.98
N ILE A 478 26.47 11.57 20.23
CA ILE A 478 25.55 12.67 20.56
C ILE A 478 26.38 13.88 21.00
N GLY A 479 26.45 14.90 20.12
CA GLY A 479 27.15 16.16 20.41
C GLY A 479 26.21 17.26 20.91
N GLU A 480 26.76 18.38 21.35
CA GLU A 480 26.00 19.54 21.88
C GLU A 480 24.88 20.01 20.97
N LYS A 481 25.14 20.13 19.66
CA LYS A 481 24.10 20.52 18.68
C LYS A 481 22.97 19.53 18.58
N SER A 482 23.26 18.23 18.70
CA SER A 482 22.23 17.18 18.68
C SER A 482 21.35 17.26 19.92
N VAL A 483 21.93 17.52 21.09
CA VAL A 483 21.20 17.72 22.36
C VAL A 483 20.33 18.97 22.31
N GLU A 484 20.81 20.06 21.76
CA GLU A 484 20.03 21.31 21.61
C GLU A 484 18.83 21.08 20.67
N ASN A 485 19.04 20.39 19.52
CA ASN A 485 17.97 20.06 18.59
C ASN A 485 16.93 19.14 19.27
N LEU A 486 17.38 18.14 20.01
CA LEU A 486 16.52 17.21 20.75
C LEU A 486 15.68 17.96 21.80
N LYS A 487 16.30 18.86 22.58
CA LYS A 487 15.58 19.68 23.55
C LYS A 487 14.48 20.51 22.89
N ASN A 488 14.78 21.15 21.76
CA ASN A 488 13.81 21.95 21.01
C ASN A 488 12.68 21.06 20.44
N ALA A 489 12.99 19.85 19.97
CA ALA A 489 11.99 18.92 19.47
C ALA A 489 11.05 18.43 20.59
N ILE A 490 11.59 18.12 21.78
CA ILE A 490 10.80 17.73 22.95
C ILE A 490 9.90 18.89 23.39
N GLU A 491 10.42 20.12 23.51
CA GLU A 491 9.59 21.28 23.89
C GLU A 491 8.48 21.54 22.85
N LYS A 492 8.79 21.47 21.55
CA LYS A 492 7.80 21.63 20.48
C LYS A 492 6.70 20.56 20.54
N SER A 493 7.07 19.33 20.89
CA SER A 493 6.10 18.22 20.95
C SER A 493 5.03 18.40 22.02
N LYS A 494 5.30 19.19 23.07
CA LYS A 494 4.33 19.51 24.13
C LYS A 494 3.10 20.26 23.62
N GLU A 495 3.23 20.99 22.50
CA GLU A 495 2.16 21.77 21.87
C GLU A 495 1.27 20.94 20.93
N ASN A 496 1.56 19.66 20.72
CA ASN A 496 0.78 18.79 19.84
C ASN A 496 -0.66 18.66 20.33
N ASP A 497 -1.58 18.40 19.38
CA ASP A 497 -2.97 18.10 19.67
C ASP A 497 -3.12 16.81 20.50
N ALA A 498 -4.08 16.78 21.43
CA ALA A 498 -4.35 15.59 22.25
C ALA A 498 -4.61 14.32 21.42
N ALA A 499 -5.12 14.43 20.19
CA ALA A 499 -5.31 13.29 19.30
C ALA A 499 -3.97 12.61 18.96
N LYS A 500 -2.89 13.38 18.76
CA LYS A 500 -1.55 12.83 18.56
C LYS A 500 -1.03 12.10 19.80
N LEU A 501 -1.31 12.65 20.99
CA LEU A 501 -0.88 12.03 22.26
C LEU A 501 -1.65 10.74 22.52
N VAL A 502 -2.99 10.70 22.32
CA VAL A 502 -3.78 9.47 22.44
C VAL A 502 -3.27 8.40 21.45
N PHE A 503 -2.97 8.80 20.22
CA PHE A 503 -2.38 7.89 19.26
C PHE A 503 -0.98 7.43 19.67
N ALA A 504 -0.16 8.33 20.23
CA ALA A 504 1.20 8.04 20.69
C ALA A 504 1.25 7.02 21.85
N PHE A 505 0.22 6.95 22.68
CA PHE A 505 0.11 5.90 23.72
C PHE A 505 0.07 4.49 23.13
N GLY A 506 -0.24 4.34 21.85
CA GLY A 506 -0.21 3.05 21.18
C GLY A 506 -1.23 2.05 21.70
N ILE A 507 -2.37 2.53 22.16
CA ILE A 507 -3.49 1.71 22.65
C ILE A 507 -3.91 0.72 21.57
N ARG A 508 -4.08 -0.54 21.94
CA ARG A 508 -4.47 -1.60 21.00
C ARG A 508 -5.76 -1.20 20.26
N HIS A 509 -5.80 -1.42 18.98
CA HIS A 509 -6.92 -1.06 18.08
C HIS A 509 -7.18 0.45 17.89
N ILE A 510 -6.59 1.34 18.68
CA ILE A 510 -6.75 2.80 18.54
C ILE A 510 -5.69 3.35 17.59
N GLY A 511 -6.06 3.52 16.32
CA GLY A 511 -5.24 4.21 15.32
C GLY A 511 -5.46 5.73 15.37
N SER A 512 -4.74 6.48 14.52
CA SER A 512 -4.83 7.95 14.45
C SER A 512 -6.24 8.48 14.23
N LYS A 513 -7.07 7.79 13.44
CA LYS A 513 -8.46 8.17 13.19
C LYS A 513 -9.34 7.99 14.45
N ALA A 514 -9.21 6.87 15.14
CA ALA A 514 -9.97 6.64 16.38
C ALA A 514 -9.52 7.60 17.49
N ALA A 515 -8.22 7.87 17.62
CA ALA A 515 -7.70 8.87 18.54
C ALA A 515 -8.28 10.27 18.28
N ALA A 516 -8.40 10.69 17.01
CA ALA A 516 -9.03 11.94 16.63
C ALA A 516 -10.52 11.97 17.00
N LEU A 517 -11.28 10.90 16.72
CA LEU A 517 -12.70 10.81 17.07
C LEU A 517 -12.92 10.90 18.59
N LEU A 518 -12.09 10.21 19.38
CA LEU A 518 -12.15 10.28 20.85
C LEU A 518 -11.90 11.69 21.36
N THR A 519 -10.85 12.35 20.89
CA THR A 519 -10.48 13.69 21.37
C THR A 519 -11.42 14.77 20.87
N GLU A 520 -11.99 14.63 19.67
CA GLU A 520 -13.04 15.53 19.17
C GLU A 520 -14.33 15.43 19.98
N HIS A 521 -14.71 14.20 20.37
CA HIS A 521 -15.93 13.97 21.15
C HIS A 521 -15.80 14.46 22.60
N PHE A 522 -14.72 14.08 23.28
CA PHE A 522 -14.52 14.35 24.70
C PHE A 522 -13.78 15.65 25.01
N GLY A 523 -13.11 16.26 24.03
CA GLY A 523 -12.39 17.53 24.14
C GLY A 523 -11.07 17.46 24.89
N SER A 524 -10.83 16.46 25.75
CA SER A 524 -9.58 16.29 26.50
C SER A 524 -9.30 14.83 26.85
N ILE A 525 -8.04 14.52 27.15
CA ILE A 525 -7.62 13.18 27.59
C ILE A 525 -8.21 12.82 28.96
N GLU A 526 -8.34 13.80 29.85
CA GLU A 526 -8.98 13.57 31.16
C GLU A 526 -10.46 13.16 31.02
N ALA A 527 -11.16 13.76 30.06
CA ALA A 527 -12.55 13.37 29.79
C ALA A 527 -12.66 11.98 29.18
N ILE A 528 -11.73 11.61 28.29
CA ILE A 528 -11.64 10.25 27.74
C ILE A 528 -11.36 9.24 28.86
N ALA A 529 -10.43 9.56 29.77
CA ALA A 529 -10.05 8.69 30.88
C ALA A 529 -11.19 8.50 31.91
N ALA A 530 -12.14 9.43 31.99
CA ALA A 530 -13.30 9.33 32.86
C ALA A 530 -14.52 8.63 32.21
N ALA A 531 -14.48 8.39 30.89
CA ALA A 531 -15.57 7.81 30.14
C ALA A 531 -15.62 6.28 30.29
N THR A 532 -16.84 5.73 30.27
CA THR A 532 -17.06 4.27 30.25
C THR A 532 -16.95 3.71 28.82
N ALA A 533 -16.77 2.40 28.69
CA ALA A 533 -16.75 1.74 27.39
C ALA A 533 -18.04 1.99 26.60
N GLU A 534 -19.20 1.97 27.29
CA GLU A 534 -20.50 2.23 26.66
C GLU A 534 -20.63 3.67 26.14
N GLU A 535 -20.08 4.67 26.84
CA GLU A 535 -20.04 6.06 26.37
C GLU A 535 -19.13 6.23 25.16
N ILE A 536 -17.98 5.55 25.15
CA ILE A 536 -17.03 5.55 24.03
C ILE A 536 -17.64 4.87 22.80
N GLU A 537 -18.39 3.78 22.96
CA GLU A 537 -19.06 3.06 21.87
C GLU A 537 -20.15 3.90 21.18
N GLN A 538 -20.73 4.93 21.84
CA GLN A 538 -21.70 5.83 21.23
C GLN A 538 -21.11 6.72 20.13
N ILE A 539 -19.78 6.79 20.01
CA ILE A 539 -19.09 7.61 19.00
C ILE A 539 -19.22 6.93 17.63
N ASP A 540 -19.77 7.64 16.66
CA ASP A 540 -19.92 7.13 15.29
C ASP A 540 -18.55 6.76 14.68
N GLY A 541 -18.36 5.49 14.37
CA GLY A 541 -17.11 4.94 13.86
C GLY A 541 -16.21 4.27 14.91
N ILE A 542 -16.64 4.18 16.18
CA ILE A 542 -15.99 3.39 17.23
C ILE A 542 -16.91 2.22 17.60
N GLY A 543 -16.42 0.99 17.46
CA GLY A 543 -17.13 -0.21 17.89
C GLY A 543 -16.67 -0.69 19.27
N SER A 544 -17.35 -1.73 19.80
CA SER A 544 -17.10 -2.26 21.16
C SER A 544 -15.64 -2.60 21.41
N VAL A 545 -14.95 -3.25 20.46
CA VAL A 545 -13.52 -3.64 20.61
C VAL A 545 -12.61 -2.43 20.84
N LEU A 546 -12.88 -1.31 20.16
CA LEU A 546 -12.10 -0.08 20.33
C LEU A 546 -12.44 0.59 21.65
N ALA A 547 -13.73 0.61 22.00
CA ALA A 547 -14.24 1.18 23.25
C ALA A 547 -13.67 0.46 24.47
N ASP A 548 -13.71 -0.87 24.47
CA ASP A 548 -13.15 -1.70 25.53
C ASP A 548 -11.65 -1.47 25.69
N SER A 549 -10.90 -1.45 24.58
CA SER A 549 -9.44 -1.22 24.59
C SER A 549 -9.07 0.16 25.14
N ALA A 550 -9.83 1.20 24.81
CA ALA A 550 -9.61 2.54 25.34
C ALA A 550 -9.94 2.62 26.84
N ALA A 551 -11.11 2.13 27.25
CA ALA A 551 -11.54 2.14 28.65
C ALA A 551 -10.59 1.32 29.55
N GLU A 552 -10.16 0.14 29.11
CA GLU A 552 -9.19 -0.67 29.81
C GLU A 552 -7.87 0.08 30.01
N PHE A 553 -7.29 0.65 28.96
CA PHE A 553 -6.03 1.39 29.03
C PHE A 553 -6.11 2.56 30.03
N PHE A 554 -7.16 3.39 29.95
CA PHE A 554 -7.31 4.54 30.82
C PHE A 554 -7.70 4.18 32.27
N SER A 555 -8.19 2.98 32.54
CA SER A 555 -8.51 2.50 33.88
C SER A 555 -7.29 2.06 34.69
N LEU A 556 -6.13 1.87 34.04
CA LEU A 556 -4.91 1.39 34.69
C LEU A 556 -4.31 2.48 35.62
N PRO A 557 -3.91 2.12 36.86
CA PRO A 557 -3.25 3.08 37.77
C PRO A 557 -1.95 3.67 37.20
N GLU A 558 -1.20 2.88 36.44
CA GLU A 558 0.05 3.29 35.79
C GLU A 558 -0.22 4.35 34.72
N THR A 559 -1.31 4.22 33.96
CA THR A 559 -1.73 5.20 32.98
C THR A 559 -2.11 6.52 33.67
N ALA A 560 -2.84 6.47 34.77
CA ALA A 560 -3.19 7.67 35.54
C ALA A 560 -1.93 8.41 36.04
N ALA A 561 -0.95 7.68 36.56
CA ALA A 561 0.33 8.26 37.02
C ALA A 561 1.11 8.89 35.85
N MET A 562 1.19 8.22 34.70
CA MET A 562 1.83 8.71 33.49
C MET A 562 1.16 10.02 32.99
N LEU A 563 -0.18 10.06 32.94
CA LEU A 563 -0.92 11.26 32.52
C LEU A 563 -0.65 12.46 33.45
N GLU A 564 -0.60 12.26 34.75
CA GLU A 564 -0.25 13.29 35.72
C GLU A 564 1.19 13.78 35.53
N SER A 565 2.14 12.90 35.22
CA SER A 565 3.54 13.24 34.93
C SER A 565 3.66 14.07 33.64
N LEU A 566 3.01 13.63 32.55
CA LEU A 566 2.98 14.36 31.28
C LEU A 566 2.35 15.74 31.45
N LYS A 567 1.26 15.85 32.18
CA LYS A 567 0.60 17.13 32.48
C LYS A 567 1.50 18.08 33.27
N LYS A 568 2.20 17.58 34.29
CA LYS A 568 3.19 18.36 35.07
C LYS A 568 4.34 18.84 34.19
N SER A 569 4.75 18.04 33.20
CA SER A 569 5.78 18.39 32.24
C SER A 569 5.32 19.39 31.17
N GLY A 570 4.04 19.78 31.18
CA GLY A 570 3.46 20.78 30.29
C GLY A 570 3.00 20.27 28.94
N VAL A 571 2.80 18.94 28.79
CA VAL A 571 2.24 18.34 27.58
C VAL A 571 0.77 18.69 27.44
N ASN A 572 0.35 19.11 26.25
CA ASN A 572 -1.05 19.46 25.98
C ASN A 572 -1.98 18.25 26.06
N MET A 573 -2.99 18.32 26.94
CA MET A 573 -4.00 17.28 27.16
C MET A 573 -5.35 17.58 26.46
N LYS A 574 -5.42 18.67 25.68
CA LYS A 574 -6.68 19.13 25.09
C LYS A 574 -6.65 19.06 23.58
N SER A 575 -7.80 18.81 22.98
CA SER A 575 -8.00 19.00 21.56
C SER A 575 -7.78 20.47 21.19
N LEU A 576 -6.99 20.72 20.16
CA LEU A 576 -6.77 22.05 19.60
C LEU A 576 -7.86 22.42 18.58
N LYS A 577 -8.73 21.49 18.22
CA LYS A 577 -9.91 21.78 17.41
C LYS A 577 -10.92 22.54 18.30
N GLU A 578 -10.93 23.86 18.19
CA GLU A 578 -11.96 24.68 18.80
C GLU A 578 -13.31 24.39 18.13
N VAL A 579 -14.22 23.75 18.88
CA VAL A 579 -15.66 23.82 18.57
C VAL A 579 -16.09 25.21 19.02
N LYS A 580 -16.16 26.17 18.08
CA LYS A 580 -16.51 27.57 18.39
C LYS A 580 -17.88 27.70 19.05
N ASP A 581 -18.87 26.97 18.54
CA ASP A 581 -20.15 26.69 19.14
C ASP A 581 -20.84 25.51 18.43
N ASN A 582 -21.96 25.05 18.94
CA ASN A 582 -22.71 23.91 18.42
C ASN A 582 -23.88 24.30 17.49
N ARG A 583 -23.83 25.48 16.83
CA ARG A 583 -24.94 25.98 16.00
C ARG A 583 -25.27 25.07 14.81
N PHE A 584 -24.31 24.27 14.34
CA PHE A 584 -24.50 23.28 13.27
C PHE A 584 -24.61 21.84 13.80
N ALA A 585 -24.75 21.64 15.11
CA ALA A 585 -24.90 20.31 15.71
C ALA A 585 -26.07 19.54 15.08
N GLY A 586 -25.83 18.29 14.66
CA GLY A 586 -26.83 17.48 13.99
C GLY A 586 -27.11 17.84 12.52
N MET A 587 -26.50 18.90 11.98
CA MET A 587 -26.67 19.30 10.58
C MET A 587 -25.58 18.65 9.71
N THR A 588 -26.00 18.17 8.52
CA THR A 588 -25.09 17.63 7.50
C THR A 588 -25.05 18.53 6.29
N PHE A 589 -23.87 18.99 5.92
CA PHE A 589 -23.62 19.84 4.77
C PHE A 589 -23.00 19.04 3.62
N VAL A 590 -23.35 19.37 2.39
CA VAL A 590 -22.67 18.87 1.18
C VAL A 590 -22.16 20.06 0.39
N LEU A 591 -20.86 20.05 0.08
CA LEU A 591 -20.22 21.11 -0.69
C LEU A 591 -20.12 20.72 -2.16
N THR A 592 -20.47 21.65 -3.04
CA THR A 592 -20.43 21.45 -4.51
C THR A 592 -20.04 22.75 -5.22
N GLY A 593 -19.36 22.65 -6.37
CA GLY A 593 -18.85 23.82 -7.09
C GLY A 593 -17.62 24.45 -6.45
N THR A 594 -17.19 25.59 -6.97
CA THR A 594 -16.06 26.39 -6.50
C THR A 594 -16.59 27.59 -5.71
N LEU A 595 -16.21 27.69 -4.44
CA LEU A 595 -16.58 28.82 -3.60
C LEU A 595 -15.68 30.03 -3.90
N PRO A 596 -16.20 31.25 -3.91
CA PRO A 596 -15.47 32.47 -4.25
C PRO A 596 -14.25 32.76 -3.36
N THR A 597 -14.34 32.52 -2.05
CA THR A 597 -13.29 32.89 -1.09
C THR A 597 -12.78 31.74 -0.24
N TYR A 598 -13.58 30.70 0.00
CA TYR A 598 -13.16 29.52 0.74
C TYR A 598 -12.75 28.38 -0.20
N THR A 599 -11.68 27.70 0.11
CA THR A 599 -11.46 26.35 -0.44
C THR A 599 -12.51 25.39 0.15
N ARG A 600 -12.76 24.29 -0.53
CA ARG A 600 -13.69 23.25 -0.03
C ARG A 600 -13.28 22.73 1.35
N ASN A 601 -11.97 22.63 1.63
CA ASN A 601 -11.44 22.17 2.91
C ASN A 601 -11.64 23.20 4.01
N GLU A 602 -11.38 24.49 3.73
CA GLU A 602 -11.63 25.56 4.69
C GLU A 602 -13.11 25.68 5.05
N ALA A 603 -14.01 25.60 4.08
CA ALA A 603 -15.44 25.59 4.34
C ALA A 603 -15.89 24.36 5.16
N ALA A 604 -15.28 23.18 4.90
CA ALA A 604 -15.55 21.98 5.68
C ALA A 604 -15.04 22.11 7.12
N GLU A 605 -13.82 22.62 7.33
CA GLU A 605 -13.26 22.89 8.65
C GLU A 605 -14.12 23.90 9.45
N ILE A 606 -14.63 24.94 8.78
CA ILE A 606 -15.52 25.91 9.40
C ILE A 606 -16.84 25.22 9.83
N ILE A 607 -17.48 24.43 8.97
CA ILE A 607 -18.70 23.70 9.31
C ILE A 607 -18.47 22.79 10.52
N GLU A 608 -17.36 22.06 10.51
CA GLU A 608 -16.98 21.14 11.59
C GLU A 608 -16.65 21.89 12.89
N SER A 609 -16.02 23.08 12.80
CA SER A 609 -15.76 23.95 13.97
C SER A 609 -17.03 24.48 14.66
N PHE A 610 -18.16 24.46 13.98
CA PHE A 610 -19.47 24.79 14.52
C PHE A 610 -20.35 23.54 14.83
N GLY A 611 -19.73 22.36 14.94
CA GLY A 611 -20.40 21.10 15.29
C GLY A 611 -21.20 20.45 14.16
N GLY A 612 -21.08 20.93 12.92
CA GLY A 612 -21.72 20.35 11.74
C GLY A 612 -20.93 19.17 11.17
N LYS A 613 -21.57 18.39 10.30
CA LYS A 613 -20.91 17.29 9.55
C LYS A 613 -20.86 17.62 8.08
N THR A 614 -19.77 17.24 7.40
CA THR A 614 -19.67 17.31 5.95
C THR A 614 -19.86 15.93 5.31
N SER A 615 -20.51 15.87 4.14
CA SER A 615 -20.73 14.64 3.38
C SER A 615 -20.36 14.81 1.92
N SER A 616 -19.84 13.74 1.31
CA SER A 616 -19.48 13.71 -0.11
C SER A 616 -20.69 13.55 -1.04
N SER A 617 -21.86 13.12 -0.53
CA SER A 617 -23.04 12.85 -1.34
C SER A 617 -24.31 13.41 -0.74
N VAL A 618 -25.21 13.91 -1.61
CA VAL A 618 -26.54 14.42 -1.22
C VAL A 618 -27.50 13.26 -0.94
N SER A 619 -28.16 13.29 0.22
CA SER A 619 -29.15 12.29 0.65
C SER A 619 -30.28 12.98 1.43
N LYS A 620 -31.36 12.25 1.76
CA LYS A 620 -32.46 12.78 2.60
C LYS A 620 -32.00 13.23 4.00
N LYS A 621 -30.80 12.83 4.44
CA LYS A 621 -30.19 13.27 5.72
C LYS A 621 -29.35 14.54 5.57
N THR A 622 -29.19 15.09 4.36
CA THR A 622 -28.46 16.34 4.11
C THR A 622 -29.31 17.52 4.53
N SER A 623 -28.79 18.39 5.40
CA SER A 623 -29.47 19.58 5.88
C SER A 623 -29.32 20.76 4.91
N PHE A 624 -28.09 20.95 4.38
CA PHE A 624 -27.77 22.05 3.45
C PHE A 624 -26.83 21.56 2.33
N VAL A 625 -26.98 22.15 1.16
CA VAL A 625 -25.98 22.04 0.09
C VAL A 625 -25.36 23.42 -0.11
N LEU A 626 -24.08 23.57 0.24
CA LEU A 626 -23.30 24.77 -0.02
C LEU A 626 -22.78 24.71 -1.45
N ALA A 627 -23.35 25.56 -2.31
CA ALA A 627 -23.09 25.58 -3.73
C ALA A 627 -22.30 26.83 -4.13
N GLY A 628 -21.13 26.62 -4.76
CA GLY A 628 -20.36 27.65 -5.44
C GLY A 628 -20.61 27.63 -6.95
N ASP A 629 -19.77 28.34 -7.70
CA ASP A 629 -19.81 28.39 -9.16
C ASP A 629 -19.60 27.02 -9.78
N GLU A 630 -20.24 26.76 -10.92
CA GLU A 630 -20.18 25.47 -11.64
C GLU A 630 -20.62 24.25 -10.81
N ALA A 631 -21.60 24.45 -9.92
CA ALA A 631 -22.17 23.38 -9.11
C ALA A 631 -22.85 22.32 -10.01
N GLY A 632 -22.28 21.11 -10.08
CA GLY A 632 -22.73 20.01 -10.95
C GLY A 632 -23.87 19.15 -10.37
N SER A 633 -23.89 17.88 -10.71
CA SER A 633 -24.96 16.89 -10.39
C SER A 633 -25.45 16.84 -8.94
N LYS A 634 -24.66 17.30 -7.97
CA LYS A 634 -25.07 17.38 -6.56
C LYS A 634 -26.13 18.46 -6.32
N LEU A 635 -26.04 19.59 -7.04
CA LEU A 635 -27.05 20.65 -7.01
C LEU A 635 -28.39 20.15 -7.56
N ASP A 636 -28.36 19.46 -8.71
CA ASP A 636 -29.56 18.86 -9.29
C ASP A 636 -30.22 17.84 -8.35
N LYS A 637 -29.40 17.07 -7.66
CA LYS A 637 -29.88 16.07 -6.70
C LYS A 637 -30.47 16.74 -5.46
N ALA A 638 -29.89 17.84 -4.99
CA ALA A 638 -30.43 18.63 -3.88
C ALA A 638 -31.81 19.17 -4.22
N ASN A 639 -31.95 19.78 -5.39
CA ASN A 639 -33.22 20.32 -5.88
C ASN A 639 -34.29 19.23 -6.02
N LYS A 640 -33.94 18.04 -6.54
CA LYS A 640 -34.86 16.89 -6.65
C LYS A 640 -35.33 16.36 -5.29
N LEU A 641 -34.50 16.45 -4.26
CA LEU A 641 -34.79 15.98 -2.92
C LEU A 641 -35.39 17.07 -2.00
N GLY A 642 -35.54 18.31 -2.53
CA GLY A 642 -36.06 19.46 -1.75
C GLY A 642 -35.14 19.92 -0.62
N ILE A 643 -33.80 19.69 -0.77
CA ILE A 643 -32.80 20.08 0.23
C ILE A 643 -32.43 21.55 0.00
N ARG A 644 -32.36 22.32 1.11
CA ARG A 644 -31.99 23.72 1.04
C ARG A 644 -30.57 23.89 0.48
N VAL A 645 -30.46 24.66 -0.59
CA VAL A 645 -29.18 25.08 -1.20
C VAL A 645 -28.86 26.46 -0.68
N ILE A 646 -27.62 26.67 -0.25
CA ILE A 646 -27.09 27.95 0.24
C ILE A 646 -25.85 28.30 -0.60
N ASN A 647 -25.63 29.60 -0.82
CA ASN A 647 -24.41 30.12 -1.42
C ASN A 647 -23.39 30.50 -0.34
N GLU A 648 -22.20 30.99 -0.74
CA GLU A 648 -21.15 31.37 0.19
C GLU A 648 -21.53 32.55 1.10
N ASP A 649 -22.31 33.52 0.61
CA ASP A 649 -22.73 34.68 1.41
C ASP A 649 -23.72 34.25 2.50
N GLU A 650 -24.73 33.42 2.17
CA GLU A 650 -25.62 32.81 3.16
C GLU A 650 -24.86 31.95 4.17
N PHE A 651 -23.84 31.20 3.71
CA PHE A 651 -22.99 30.44 4.62
C PHE A 651 -22.21 31.35 5.57
N ARG A 652 -21.69 32.48 5.08
CA ARG A 652 -21.02 33.48 5.92
C ARG A 652 -21.95 34.07 6.97
N GLU A 653 -23.20 34.37 6.61
CA GLU A 653 -24.20 34.83 7.57
C GLU A 653 -24.46 33.77 8.64
N MET A 654 -24.42 32.49 8.31
CA MET A 654 -24.65 31.41 9.27
C MET A 654 -23.46 31.20 10.23
N ILE A 655 -22.25 31.62 9.87
CA ILE A 655 -21.04 31.46 10.70
C ILE A 655 -20.67 32.73 11.49
N LEU A 656 -21.32 33.88 11.21
CA LEU A 656 -21.25 35.11 12.02
C LEU A 656 -22.16 34.98 13.24
#